data_0a143dac20d25ae00a67ff4c6c305a1a
#
_entry.id   0a143dac20d25ae00a67ff4c6c305a1a
#
_cell.length_a   1.000
_cell.length_b   1.000
_cell.length_c   1.000
_cell.angle_alpha   90.00
_cell.angle_beta   90.00
_cell.angle_gamma   90.00
#
_symmetry.space_group_name_H-M   'P 1'
#
loop_
_entity.id
_entity.type
_entity.pdbx_description
1 polymer ?
#
loop_
_entity_poly.entity_id
_entity_poly.type
_entity_poly.pdbx_seq_one_letter_code
_entity_poly.pdbx_strand_id
1 'polypeptide(L)'
;MIKGRFKQCRLSLAVVAVVAGMQAQAAEDNDTTPQLNAVVVTGTRSENRTVLESMQPIQVVSSKTLQSTGSNELSEALSRLIPSLNFPRPASSGFTGIIRPVQMRGLSPDQVLVLVNGKRRHTSAFLNTNVTQGRGSAPVDLGAIPLSAIDHIEVLRDGASARYGSDAIAGVINVILKKDDEGGQVTTSYGQYSKGDGIQRHVDADTGFKLGERGSAHLSFDGNNNDFTNRAGPDNRNPGAPGYGSTTYRLGDPDITNGKVMLNAEYALSDDLTAYGFAGYNKSTGDTWDAFRNGRASTYDRAAHPEGYLPRLHAETQDQSLVLGLRGLLADWKWDASVDYGRNQIDLSSRDTLNRYLYRDTGNAQQNFNDGSLTSSLAVYQLDFSNELNVPVLNNPLSVAFGVEYQHQTYQESSGEANSYYGTGAEGFSGLKPGDSGSYRRDVVAQYLDLETNLTDKWRASVAVRHDDYNDFGGATTGSFSSRYDFNPVVAVRGSVSTGYRAPSLAQQHYSATTSALNTSINAYQDQLTASVDSPIARLLGAEDLKAEKSRNISLGLVLQPTDDFSATLDVYQININDRVTLSSNLNVQTAAGQAYLAANGIPTDLYQSVRYFTNAVDTQTRGVDITGQHRYRFDNGGRLNSTVGYSYAKTRVTDIKDNPTALAQSGLNLDRIDRRDRYGVLTDSTPRSKLSFSTDYSKDNWGLHANLVRYGSFLAVSNTGPAYDQRFDAKWVLDLSTSYRYTDWLFTVGGDNVTDAYPDKRNSLNNPGHQNVNYISYSPFGMNGAFYYLKATYSW
;
A
#
# COMPACT_ATOMS: atom_id res chain seq x y z
N MET A 1 -28.06 22.73 -23.57
CA MET A 1 -27.04 23.41 -24.38
C MET A 1 -25.69 22.73 -24.12
N ILE A 2 -25.27 21.93 -25.11
CA ILE A 2 -24.02 21.16 -25.05
C ILE A 2 -22.95 21.98 -25.77
N LYS A 3 -22.04 22.62 -25.06
CA LYS A 3 -20.77 23.13 -25.62
C LYS A 3 -19.77 23.35 -24.49
N GLY A 4 -18.69 22.58 -24.50
CA GLY A 4 -17.49 22.91 -23.72
C GLY A 4 -16.80 21.77 -22.97
N ARG A 5 -16.41 20.68 -23.64
CA ARG A 5 -15.37 19.74 -23.13
C ARG A 5 -14.63 19.06 -24.28
N PHE A 6 -13.91 19.85 -25.08
CA PHE A 6 -12.96 19.33 -26.08
C PHE A 6 -11.70 20.19 -26.10
N LYS A 7 -10.87 20.08 -25.08
CA LYS A 7 -9.53 20.74 -25.07
C LYS A 7 -8.41 19.96 -24.40
N GLN A 8 -8.55 18.69 -24.10
CA GLN A 8 -7.45 17.90 -23.44
C GLN A 8 -7.06 16.61 -24.17
N CYS A 9 -7.40 16.45 -25.44
CA CYS A 9 -7.11 15.25 -26.20
C CYS A 9 -6.01 15.43 -27.26
N ARG A 10 -4.95 16.20 -26.98
CA ARG A 10 -3.85 16.44 -27.95
C ARG A 10 -2.51 15.82 -27.57
N LEU A 11 -2.38 15.15 -26.42
CA LEU A 11 -1.13 14.45 -26.04
C LEU A 11 -1.13 12.95 -26.45
N SER A 12 -2.26 12.36 -26.70
CA SER A 12 -2.37 10.91 -26.98
C SER A 12 -2.04 10.48 -28.41
N LEU A 13 -1.84 11.42 -29.35
CA LEU A 13 -1.55 11.08 -30.76
C LEU A 13 -0.07 11.22 -31.17
N ALA A 14 0.77 11.80 -30.33
CA ALA A 14 2.18 12.03 -30.68
C ALA A 14 3.09 10.80 -30.43
N VAL A 15 2.67 9.84 -29.60
CA VAL A 15 3.48 8.66 -29.24
C VAL A 15 3.37 7.55 -30.30
N VAL A 16 2.29 7.49 -31.07
CA VAL A 16 2.07 6.43 -32.09
C VAL A 16 2.93 6.62 -33.34
N ALA A 17 3.51 7.80 -33.57
CA ALA A 17 4.20 8.11 -34.83
C ALA A 17 5.71 7.76 -34.84
N VAL A 18 6.32 7.37 -33.72
CA VAL A 18 7.76 7.08 -33.64
C VAL A 18 8.08 5.58 -33.85
N VAL A 19 7.08 4.70 -33.75
CA VAL A 19 7.30 3.23 -33.79
C VAL A 19 7.31 2.61 -35.20
N ALA A 20 7.05 3.37 -36.26
CA ALA A 20 6.85 2.84 -37.62
C ALA A 20 8.15 2.52 -38.40
N GLY A 21 9.30 2.40 -37.78
CA GLY A 21 10.58 2.26 -38.48
C GLY A 21 11.47 1.09 -38.09
N MET A 22 11.10 0.20 -37.18
CA MET A 22 11.95 -0.92 -36.79
C MET A 22 11.43 -2.26 -37.33
N GLN A 23 12.27 -2.96 -38.07
CA GLN A 23 11.98 -4.32 -38.55
C GLN A 23 12.07 -5.28 -37.40
N ALA A 24 10.95 -5.97 -37.13
CA ALA A 24 10.82 -6.96 -36.07
C ALA A 24 11.54 -8.28 -36.41
N GLN A 25 12.42 -8.74 -35.56
CA GLN A 25 12.75 -10.16 -35.40
C GLN A 25 11.97 -10.68 -34.21
N ALA A 26 11.15 -11.70 -34.44
CA ALA A 26 10.35 -12.33 -33.38
C ALA A 26 11.27 -12.91 -32.31
N ALA A 27 11.20 -12.38 -31.09
CA ALA A 27 11.87 -12.98 -29.94
C ALA A 27 11.16 -14.30 -29.55
N GLU A 28 11.88 -15.40 -29.51
CA GLU A 28 11.38 -16.66 -28.95
C GLU A 28 11.11 -16.45 -27.45
N ASP A 29 9.91 -16.84 -27.03
CA ASP A 29 9.42 -16.75 -25.63
C ASP A 29 10.21 -17.74 -24.75
N ASN A 30 11.41 -17.34 -24.30
CA ASN A 30 12.35 -18.15 -23.51
C ASN A 30 12.07 -18.14 -21.99
N ASP A 31 10.91 -17.65 -21.54
CA ASP A 31 10.54 -17.67 -20.12
C ASP A 31 10.15 -19.09 -19.66
N THR A 32 11.16 -20.00 -19.71
CA THR A 32 11.04 -21.40 -19.26
C THR A 32 11.49 -21.58 -17.80
N THR A 33 12.00 -20.53 -17.14
CA THR A 33 12.50 -20.65 -15.76
C THR A 33 11.30 -20.78 -14.82
N PRO A 34 11.20 -21.84 -14.02
CA PRO A 34 10.18 -21.95 -12.99
C PRO A 34 10.31 -20.80 -12.01
N GLN A 35 9.18 -20.17 -11.60
CA GLN A 35 9.20 -19.12 -10.55
C GLN A 35 9.92 -19.59 -9.28
N LEU A 36 9.94 -20.87 -9.00
CA LEU A 36 10.60 -21.48 -7.84
C LEU A 36 12.11 -21.72 -8.03
N ASN A 37 12.58 -21.83 -9.27
CA ASN A 37 14.01 -21.87 -9.60
C ASN A 37 14.54 -20.47 -9.97
N ALA A 38 13.71 -19.42 -9.85
CA ALA A 38 14.16 -18.06 -10.02
C ALA A 38 15.22 -17.73 -8.95
N VAL A 39 16.29 -17.10 -9.38
CA VAL A 39 17.32 -16.58 -8.48
C VAL A 39 16.72 -15.37 -7.78
N VAL A 40 16.90 -15.30 -6.47
CA VAL A 40 16.39 -14.19 -5.63
C VAL A 40 17.54 -13.40 -5.05
N VAL A 41 17.31 -12.12 -4.90
CA VAL A 41 18.25 -11.18 -4.26
C VAL A 41 17.77 -10.72 -2.89
N THR A 42 16.49 -10.95 -2.58
CA THR A 42 15.90 -10.58 -1.29
C THR A 42 16.11 -11.67 -0.25
N GLY A 43 16.51 -11.29 0.96
CA GLY A 43 16.67 -12.22 2.08
C GLY A 43 17.99 -13.00 2.10
N THR A 44 18.90 -12.78 1.14
CA THR A 44 20.25 -13.36 1.09
C THR A 44 21.24 -12.34 0.56
N ARG A 45 22.50 -12.51 0.91
CA ARG A 45 23.64 -11.78 0.30
C ARG A 45 24.53 -12.73 -0.51
N SER A 46 24.22 -14.03 -0.50
CA SER A 46 24.87 -15.01 -1.35
C SER A 46 24.28 -15.00 -2.75
N GLU A 47 25.12 -15.13 -3.76
CA GLU A 47 24.69 -15.16 -5.16
C GLU A 47 24.02 -16.48 -5.54
N ASN A 48 23.19 -16.43 -6.58
CA ASN A 48 22.55 -17.59 -7.20
C ASN A 48 21.65 -18.44 -6.28
N ARG A 49 21.06 -17.85 -5.24
CA ARG A 49 20.06 -18.53 -4.43
C ARG A 49 18.73 -18.56 -5.16
N THR A 50 18.12 -19.74 -5.23
CA THR A 50 16.76 -19.88 -5.75
C THR A 50 15.72 -19.75 -4.65
N VAL A 51 14.46 -19.51 -5.02
CA VAL A 51 13.31 -19.47 -4.08
C VAL A 51 13.27 -20.73 -3.21
N LEU A 52 13.45 -21.91 -3.84
CA LEU A 52 13.39 -23.19 -3.12
C LEU A 52 14.57 -23.41 -2.18
N GLU A 53 15.71 -22.79 -2.45
CA GLU A 53 16.92 -22.90 -1.61
C GLU A 53 16.97 -21.87 -0.49
N SER A 54 16.05 -20.91 -0.49
CA SER A 54 16.01 -19.86 0.53
C SER A 54 15.78 -20.40 1.94
N MET A 55 16.50 -19.84 2.91
CA MET A 55 16.31 -20.10 4.36
C MET A 55 15.05 -19.43 4.93
N GLN A 56 14.46 -18.50 4.18
CA GLN A 56 13.28 -17.75 4.58
C GLN A 56 12.16 -17.92 3.54
N PRO A 57 10.87 -17.77 3.91
CA PRO A 57 9.75 -17.89 2.98
C PRO A 57 9.71 -16.73 2.01
N ILE A 58 10.10 -16.98 0.76
CA ILE A 58 10.07 -16.01 -0.33
C ILE A 58 9.19 -16.52 -1.47
N GLN A 59 8.50 -15.62 -2.14
CA GLN A 59 7.69 -15.90 -3.32
C GLN A 59 8.05 -14.91 -4.42
N VAL A 60 8.25 -15.41 -5.64
CA VAL A 60 8.50 -14.60 -6.83
C VAL A 60 7.24 -14.58 -7.69
N VAL A 61 6.91 -13.42 -8.24
CA VAL A 61 5.83 -13.21 -9.20
C VAL A 61 6.41 -12.55 -10.44
N SER A 62 6.42 -13.25 -11.56
CA SER A 62 6.94 -12.74 -12.83
C SER A 62 6.04 -11.68 -13.44
N SER A 63 6.59 -10.85 -14.33
CA SER A 63 5.85 -9.87 -15.14
C SER A 63 4.69 -10.53 -15.89
N LYS A 64 4.92 -11.68 -16.51
CA LYS A 64 3.90 -12.46 -17.22
C LYS A 64 2.73 -12.86 -16.32
N THR A 65 3.00 -13.32 -15.10
CA THR A 65 1.97 -13.67 -14.11
C THR A 65 1.20 -12.44 -13.64
N LEU A 66 1.88 -11.31 -13.46
CA LEU A 66 1.21 -10.04 -13.13
C LEU A 66 0.26 -9.59 -14.25
N GLN A 67 0.71 -9.65 -15.50
CA GLN A 67 -0.06 -9.27 -16.68
C GLN A 67 -1.25 -10.19 -16.95
N SER A 68 -1.15 -11.49 -16.61
CA SER A 68 -2.23 -12.47 -16.80
C SER A 68 -3.45 -12.20 -15.91
N THR A 69 -3.28 -11.47 -14.80
CA THR A 69 -4.40 -11.09 -13.91
C THR A 69 -5.42 -10.15 -14.55
N GLY A 70 -5.10 -9.55 -15.69
CA GLY A 70 -5.96 -8.54 -16.34
C GLY A 70 -5.93 -7.17 -15.68
N SER A 71 -5.47 -7.05 -14.43
CA SER A 71 -5.41 -5.78 -13.71
C SER A 71 -4.34 -4.86 -14.27
N ASN A 72 -4.65 -3.57 -14.34
CA ASN A 72 -3.72 -2.50 -14.70
C ASN A 72 -3.07 -1.86 -13.45
N GLU A 73 -3.43 -2.31 -12.23
CA GLU A 73 -2.87 -1.84 -10.97
C GLU A 73 -2.04 -2.94 -10.30
N LEU A 74 -0.78 -2.61 -9.96
CA LEU A 74 0.15 -3.53 -9.29
C LEU A 74 -0.42 -4.08 -7.98
N SER A 75 -1.00 -3.22 -7.16
CA SER A 75 -1.60 -3.58 -5.89
C SER A 75 -2.72 -4.62 -6.03
N GLU A 76 -3.56 -4.48 -7.04
CA GLU A 76 -4.64 -5.41 -7.30
C GLU A 76 -4.13 -6.76 -7.81
N ALA A 77 -3.19 -6.75 -8.77
CA ALA A 77 -2.54 -7.96 -9.27
C ALA A 77 -1.90 -8.77 -8.13
N LEU A 78 -1.12 -8.12 -7.27
CA LEU A 78 -0.51 -8.76 -6.11
C LEU A 78 -1.55 -9.29 -5.11
N SER A 79 -2.61 -8.53 -4.86
CA SER A 79 -3.69 -9.00 -3.97
C SER A 79 -4.36 -10.26 -4.47
N ARG A 80 -4.53 -10.43 -5.77
CA ARG A 80 -5.15 -11.63 -6.35
C ARG A 80 -4.23 -12.85 -6.31
N LEU A 81 -2.93 -12.66 -6.52
CA LEU A 81 -1.94 -13.74 -6.65
C LEU A 81 -1.37 -14.21 -5.32
N ILE A 82 -1.21 -13.31 -4.34
CA ILE A 82 -0.52 -13.60 -3.08
C ILE A 82 -1.52 -13.52 -1.91
N PRO A 83 -1.93 -14.68 -1.32
CA PRO A 83 -2.93 -14.69 -0.26
C PRO A 83 -2.52 -13.94 1.02
N SER A 84 -1.23 -13.88 1.35
CA SER A 84 -0.74 -13.15 2.53
C SER A 84 -0.78 -11.63 2.37
N LEU A 85 -0.95 -11.11 1.14
CA LEU A 85 -1.10 -9.68 0.86
C LEU A 85 -2.57 -9.29 0.77
N ASN A 86 -2.90 -8.14 1.33
CA ASN A 86 -4.21 -7.52 1.24
C ASN A 86 -4.04 -6.04 0.87
N PHE A 87 -4.79 -5.61 -0.12
CA PHE A 87 -4.83 -4.21 -0.54
C PHE A 87 -6.25 -3.71 -0.33
N PRO A 88 -6.55 -3.09 0.80
CA PRO A 88 -7.85 -2.51 1.02
C PRO A 88 -8.22 -1.54 -0.12
N ARG A 89 -9.44 -1.65 -0.62
CA ARG A 89 -10.01 -0.69 -1.60
C ARG A 89 -11.01 0.20 -0.88
N PRO A 90 -10.55 1.19 -0.10
CA PRO A 90 -11.47 2.03 0.67
C PRO A 90 -12.27 2.90 -0.30
N ALA A 91 -13.55 2.59 -0.42
CA ALA A 91 -14.50 3.37 -1.20
C ALA A 91 -15.03 4.53 -0.39
N SER A 92 -15.15 5.72 -0.99
CA SER A 92 -15.74 6.91 -0.34
C SER A 92 -15.16 7.19 1.05
N SER A 93 -13.84 7.10 1.16
CA SER A 93 -13.10 7.25 2.42
C SER A 93 -12.17 8.47 2.36
N GLY A 94 -12.59 9.56 1.74
CA GLY A 94 -11.78 10.75 1.53
C GLY A 94 -10.51 10.41 0.74
N PHE A 95 -9.42 11.10 1.02
CA PHE A 95 -8.15 10.91 0.30
C PHE A 95 -7.55 9.50 0.40
N THR A 96 -7.97 8.67 1.37
CA THR A 96 -7.52 7.28 1.53
C THR A 96 -7.86 6.40 0.31
N GLY A 97 -8.91 6.73 -0.45
CA GLY A 97 -9.32 6.02 -1.64
C GLY A 97 -8.36 6.15 -2.82
N ILE A 98 -7.44 7.11 -2.78
CA ILE A 98 -6.52 7.43 -3.90
C ILE A 98 -5.23 6.61 -3.79
N ILE A 99 -4.77 6.31 -2.58
CA ILE A 99 -3.54 5.55 -2.33
C ILE A 99 -3.89 4.09 -2.05
N ARG A 100 -3.04 3.17 -2.53
CA ARG A 100 -3.22 1.71 -2.39
C ARG A 100 -2.22 1.12 -1.39
N PRO A 101 -2.52 1.17 -0.09
CA PRO A 101 -1.62 0.62 0.93
C PRO A 101 -1.60 -0.90 0.89
N VAL A 102 -0.42 -1.50 1.06
CA VAL A 102 -0.26 -2.95 1.16
C VAL A 102 -0.23 -3.41 2.61
N GLN A 103 -1.06 -4.39 2.96
CA GLN A 103 -0.96 -5.13 4.22
C GLN A 103 -0.41 -6.52 3.96
N MET A 104 0.49 -6.99 4.81
CA MET A 104 1.00 -8.36 4.80
C MET A 104 0.60 -9.06 6.09
N ARG A 105 0.01 -10.26 5.98
CA ARG A 105 -0.40 -11.06 7.14
C ARG A 105 -1.36 -10.33 8.11
N GLY A 106 -2.13 -9.35 7.59
CA GLY A 106 -3.06 -8.53 8.37
C GLY A 106 -2.39 -7.48 9.26
N LEU A 107 -1.09 -7.24 9.10
CA LEU A 107 -0.35 -6.20 9.80
C LEU A 107 -0.51 -4.83 9.10
N SER A 108 -0.05 -3.76 9.75
CA SER A 108 -0.17 -2.41 9.21
C SER A 108 0.68 -2.22 7.96
N PRO A 109 0.25 -1.40 6.98
CA PRO A 109 1.02 -1.12 5.77
C PRO A 109 2.43 -0.58 6.01
N ASP A 110 2.63 0.21 7.04
CA ASP A 110 3.93 0.76 7.44
C ASP A 110 4.83 -0.25 8.20
N GLN A 111 4.38 -1.50 8.37
CA GLN A 111 5.15 -2.65 8.87
C GLN A 111 5.63 -3.57 7.74
N VAL A 112 5.46 -3.15 6.47
CA VAL A 112 5.93 -3.84 5.26
C VAL A 112 6.93 -2.93 4.55
N LEU A 113 8.17 -3.38 4.42
CA LEU A 113 9.19 -2.64 3.69
C LEU A 113 9.01 -2.86 2.19
N VAL A 114 9.09 -1.78 1.41
CA VAL A 114 9.11 -1.83 -0.05
C VAL A 114 10.48 -1.39 -0.56
N LEU A 115 11.03 -2.20 -1.46
CA LEU A 115 12.29 -1.92 -2.16
C LEU A 115 12.03 -1.87 -3.68
N VAL A 116 12.89 -1.14 -4.39
CA VAL A 116 13.00 -1.19 -5.86
C VAL A 116 14.46 -1.49 -6.20
N ASN A 117 14.72 -2.57 -6.94
CA ASN A 117 16.07 -3.09 -7.20
C ASN A 117 16.93 -3.19 -5.91
N GLY A 118 16.32 -3.58 -4.78
CA GLY A 118 16.99 -3.69 -3.49
C GLY A 118 17.22 -2.38 -2.74
N LYS A 119 16.87 -1.21 -3.29
CA LYS A 119 16.98 0.10 -2.64
C LYS A 119 15.64 0.53 -2.03
N ARG A 120 15.68 1.18 -0.85
CA ARG A 120 14.49 1.56 -0.06
C ARG A 120 13.60 2.55 -0.81
N ARG A 121 12.30 2.23 -0.95
CA ARG A 121 11.31 3.16 -1.48
C ARG A 121 10.83 4.12 -0.39
N HIS A 122 10.72 5.42 -0.72
CA HIS A 122 10.15 6.42 0.17
C HIS A 122 8.64 6.21 0.40
N THR A 123 8.14 6.68 1.54
CA THR A 123 6.71 6.66 1.86
C THR A 123 5.95 7.76 1.13
N SER A 124 4.64 7.57 0.94
CA SER A 124 3.76 8.66 0.53
C SER A 124 3.67 9.71 1.64
N ALA A 125 3.34 10.94 1.27
CA ALA A 125 3.09 12.02 2.23
C ALA A 125 1.76 11.85 2.98
N PHE A 126 0.90 10.94 2.52
CA PHE A 126 -0.43 10.72 3.05
C PHE A 126 -0.40 9.89 4.33
N LEU A 127 -1.12 10.35 5.35
CA LEU A 127 -1.37 9.62 6.58
C LEU A 127 -2.83 9.13 6.61
N ASN A 128 -3.03 7.83 6.73
CA ASN A 128 -4.38 7.26 6.80
C ASN A 128 -5.02 7.49 8.17
N THR A 129 -5.82 8.53 8.30
CA THR A 129 -6.56 8.82 9.53
C THR A 129 -8.00 8.30 9.54
N ASN A 130 -8.48 7.74 8.42
CA ASN A 130 -9.83 7.21 8.27
C ASN A 130 -10.02 5.84 8.91
N VAL A 131 -11.29 5.48 9.13
CA VAL A 131 -11.68 4.18 9.71
C VAL A 131 -11.66 3.10 8.64
N THR A 132 -10.45 2.74 8.23
CA THR A 132 -10.21 1.67 7.26
C THR A 132 -9.05 0.80 7.74
N GLN A 133 -8.78 -0.32 7.08
CA GLN A 133 -7.56 -1.07 7.32
C GLN A 133 -6.34 -0.19 7.08
N GLY A 134 -5.32 -0.37 7.89
CA GLY A 134 -4.14 0.49 7.85
C GLY A 134 -4.37 1.88 8.46
N ARG A 135 -5.42 2.08 9.27
CA ARG A 135 -5.62 3.33 10.01
C ARG A 135 -4.39 3.66 10.86
N GLY A 136 -3.92 4.88 10.71
CA GLY A 136 -2.73 5.39 11.39
C GLY A 136 -1.42 5.18 10.61
N SER A 137 -1.43 4.51 9.46
CA SER A 137 -0.21 4.25 8.69
C SER A 137 0.16 5.37 7.72
N ALA A 138 1.47 5.53 7.48
CA ALA A 138 2.05 6.31 6.38
C ALA A 138 2.69 5.33 5.37
N PRO A 139 1.92 4.79 4.42
CA PRO A 139 2.36 3.68 3.57
C PRO A 139 3.22 4.15 2.40
N VAL A 140 3.97 3.20 1.80
CA VAL A 140 4.51 3.37 0.46
C VAL A 140 3.38 3.26 -0.57
N ASP A 141 3.39 4.12 -1.58
CA ASP A 141 2.46 4.03 -2.72
C ASP A 141 3.04 3.15 -3.83
N LEU A 142 2.60 1.89 -3.88
CA LEU A 142 2.95 0.98 -4.98
C LEU A 142 2.30 1.36 -6.30
N GLY A 143 1.22 2.16 -6.28
CA GLY A 143 0.55 2.68 -7.46
C GLY A 143 1.41 3.63 -8.29
N ALA A 144 2.49 4.19 -7.71
CA ALA A 144 3.42 5.07 -8.41
C ALA A 144 4.42 4.32 -9.33
N ILE A 145 4.48 2.99 -9.29
CA ILE A 145 5.39 2.18 -10.10
C ILE A 145 4.63 1.66 -11.32
N PRO A 146 5.09 1.90 -12.58
CA PRO A 146 4.48 1.34 -13.78
C PRO A 146 4.55 -0.20 -13.77
N LEU A 147 3.46 -0.87 -14.08
CA LEU A 147 3.45 -2.33 -14.20
C LEU A 147 4.34 -2.81 -15.35
N SER A 148 4.43 -2.03 -16.42
CA SER A 148 5.28 -2.28 -17.59
C SER A 148 6.79 -2.26 -17.28
N ALA A 149 7.21 -1.55 -16.21
CA ALA A 149 8.61 -1.47 -15.78
C ALA A 149 9.10 -2.71 -15.01
N ILE A 150 8.21 -3.61 -14.61
CA ILE A 150 8.51 -4.69 -13.68
C ILE A 150 8.93 -5.95 -14.43
N ASP A 151 10.09 -6.49 -14.07
CA ASP A 151 10.54 -7.82 -14.49
C ASP A 151 9.90 -8.89 -13.59
N HIS A 152 10.09 -8.79 -12.29
CA HIS A 152 9.43 -9.63 -11.30
C HIS A 152 9.36 -8.94 -9.93
N ILE A 153 8.59 -9.54 -9.03
CA ILE A 153 8.48 -9.08 -7.65
C ILE A 153 8.85 -10.22 -6.72
N GLU A 154 9.72 -9.92 -5.76
CA GLU A 154 10.10 -10.81 -4.69
C GLU A 154 9.36 -10.42 -3.41
N VAL A 155 8.63 -11.35 -2.80
CA VAL A 155 7.89 -11.13 -1.56
C VAL A 155 8.47 -12.03 -0.47
N LEU A 156 9.27 -11.45 0.40
CA LEU A 156 9.82 -12.10 1.59
C LEU A 156 8.81 -11.98 2.74
N ARG A 157 8.32 -13.11 3.21
CA ARG A 157 7.29 -13.18 4.26
C ARG A 157 7.91 -13.55 5.61
N ASP A 158 8.91 -12.77 6.03
CA ASP A 158 9.58 -12.92 7.33
C ASP A 158 10.13 -11.59 7.81
N GLY A 159 10.38 -11.47 9.13
CA GLY A 159 11.03 -10.29 9.69
C GLY A 159 12.46 -10.16 9.18
N ALA A 160 12.78 -9.00 8.58
CA ALA A 160 14.05 -8.77 7.91
C ALA A 160 14.75 -7.46 8.34
N SER A 161 14.37 -6.91 9.51
CA SER A 161 14.94 -5.64 10.00
C SER A 161 16.44 -5.70 10.24
N ALA A 162 17.00 -6.88 10.55
CA ALA A 162 18.44 -7.06 10.72
C ALA A 162 19.24 -6.89 9.40
N ARG A 163 18.57 -6.96 8.24
CA ARG A 163 19.18 -6.77 6.91
C ARG A 163 18.83 -5.43 6.28
N TYR A 164 17.58 -4.98 6.48
CA TYR A 164 17.01 -3.85 5.75
C TYR A 164 16.60 -2.67 6.65
N GLY A 165 16.72 -2.79 7.98
CA GLY A 165 16.38 -1.74 8.93
C GLY A 165 14.89 -1.66 9.26
N SER A 166 14.43 -0.47 9.59
CA SER A 166 13.05 -0.16 9.98
C SER A 166 12.02 -0.68 8.95
N ASP A 167 10.79 -0.96 9.41
CA ASP A 167 9.60 -1.28 8.63
C ASP A 167 9.51 -2.74 8.15
N ALA A 168 10.60 -3.50 8.12
CA ALA A 168 10.62 -4.90 7.71
C ALA A 168 10.15 -5.87 8.82
N ILE A 169 9.01 -5.58 9.46
CA ILE A 169 8.41 -6.40 10.53
C ILE A 169 7.60 -7.56 9.94
N ALA A 170 6.65 -7.25 9.05
CA ALA A 170 5.79 -8.25 8.42
C ALA A 170 6.50 -8.98 7.27
N GLY A 171 7.39 -8.29 6.59
CA GLY A 171 8.16 -8.77 5.46
C GLY A 171 8.65 -7.65 4.55
N VAL A 172 9.13 -8.05 3.37
CA VAL A 172 9.69 -7.15 2.36
C VAL A 172 9.05 -7.45 1.00
N ILE A 173 8.70 -6.40 0.26
CA ILE A 173 8.33 -6.48 -1.15
C ILE A 173 9.43 -5.78 -1.94
N ASN A 174 10.15 -6.52 -2.77
CA ASN A 174 11.20 -5.99 -3.62
C ASN A 174 10.75 -6.05 -5.09
N VAL A 175 10.60 -4.88 -5.70
CA VAL A 175 10.23 -4.73 -7.11
C VAL A 175 11.51 -4.71 -7.93
N ILE A 176 11.71 -5.72 -8.78
CA ILE A 176 12.84 -5.79 -9.69
C ILE A 176 12.41 -5.22 -11.04
N LEU A 177 13.15 -4.24 -11.53
CA LEU A 177 12.88 -3.54 -12.77
C LEU A 177 13.48 -4.28 -13.97
N LYS A 178 12.81 -4.21 -15.12
CA LYS A 178 13.32 -4.67 -16.40
C LYS A 178 14.65 -3.99 -16.75
N LYS A 179 15.53 -4.73 -17.39
CA LYS A 179 16.85 -4.26 -17.83
C LYS A 179 17.22 -4.75 -19.24
N ASP A 180 16.22 -5.24 -19.98
CA ASP A 180 16.40 -5.66 -21.36
C ASP A 180 16.98 -4.50 -22.18
N ASP A 181 17.91 -4.81 -23.07
CA ASP A 181 18.64 -3.86 -23.93
C ASP A 181 18.10 -3.79 -25.37
N GLU A 182 17.02 -4.53 -25.66
CA GLU A 182 16.32 -4.54 -26.94
C GLU A 182 14.88 -5.00 -26.78
N GLY A 183 14.07 -4.80 -27.82
CA GLY A 183 12.67 -5.17 -27.80
C GLY A 183 11.81 -4.19 -27.01
N GLY A 184 10.55 -4.51 -26.94
CA GLY A 184 9.58 -3.71 -26.21
C GLY A 184 8.14 -4.13 -26.50
N GLN A 185 7.21 -3.46 -25.84
CA GLN A 185 5.79 -3.69 -26.07
C GLN A 185 4.97 -2.41 -25.85
N VAL A 186 3.81 -2.36 -26.47
CA VAL A 186 2.76 -1.36 -26.20
C VAL A 186 1.48 -2.10 -25.92
N THR A 187 0.83 -1.81 -24.80
CA THR A 187 -0.47 -2.37 -24.44
C THR A 187 -1.51 -1.28 -24.33
N THR A 188 -2.70 -1.54 -24.85
CA THR A 188 -3.89 -0.71 -24.58
C THR A 188 -5.01 -1.58 -24.06
N SER A 189 -5.78 -1.05 -23.09
CA SER A 189 -6.94 -1.74 -22.58
C SER A 189 -8.13 -0.80 -22.36
N TYR A 190 -9.33 -1.37 -22.50
CA TYR A 190 -10.60 -0.73 -22.21
C TYR A 190 -11.50 -1.70 -21.45
N GLY A 191 -12.10 -1.24 -20.37
CA GLY A 191 -13.02 -2.06 -19.61
C GLY A 191 -14.09 -1.26 -18.91
N GLN A 192 -15.14 -1.95 -18.43
CA GLN A 192 -16.29 -1.36 -17.75
C GLN A 192 -16.94 -2.37 -16.80
N TYR A 193 -17.49 -1.86 -15.70
CA TYR A 193 -18.30 -2.69 -14.81
C TYR A 193 -19.66 -3.06 -15.40
N SER A 194 -20.20 -4.20 -15.02
CA SER A 194 -21.51 -4.73 -15.45
C SER A 194 -22.68 -3.77 -15.22
N LYS A 195 -22.53 -2.81 -14.31
CA LYS A 195 -23.52 -1.77 -14.00
C LYS A 195 -23.47 -0.58 -14.95
N GLY A 196 -22.55 -0.55 -15.91
CA GLY A 196 -22.44 0.50 -16.92
C GLY A 196 -21.72 1.75 -16.45
N ASP A 197 -21.00 1.69 -15.32
CA ASP A 197 -20.14 2.75 -14.79
C ASP A 197 -18.70 2.28 -14.65
N GLY A 198 -17.80 3.14 -14.14
CA GLY A 198 -16.44 2.80 -13.84
C GLY A 198 -15.64 2.37 -15.06
N ILE A 199 -15.76 3.12 -16.18
CA ILE A 199 -14.97 2.86 -17.37
C ILE A 199 -13.49 3.06 -17.02
N GLN A 200 -12.66 2.11 -17.44
CA GLN A 200 -11.21 2.18 -17.31
C GLN A 200 -10.57 2.20 -18.70
N ARG A 201 -9.66 3.13 -18.90
CA ARG A 201 -8.86 3.29 -20.13
C ARG A 201 -7.41 3.28 -19.71
N HIS A 202 -6.62 2.42 -20.33
CA HIS A 202 -5.22 2.27 -19.97
C HIS A 202 -4.36 2.13 -21.22
N VAL A 203 -3.16 2.68 -21.16
CA VAL A 203 -2.10 2.50 -22.14
C VAL A 203 -0.79 2.36 -21.38
N ASP A 204 -0.03 1.34 -21.67
CA ASP A 204 1.35 1.19 -21.21
C ASP A 204 2.27 0.89 -22.40
N ALA A 205 3.55 1.23 -22.24
CA ALA A 205 4.60 0.92 -23.18
C ALA A 205 5.92 0.74 -22.44
N ASP A 206 6.74 -0.18 -22.94
CA ASP A 206 8.11 -0.30 -22.47
C ASP A 206 9.05 -0.67 -23.63
N THR A 207 10.32 -0.27 -23.53
CA THR A 207 11.34 -0.60 -24.53
C THR A 207 12.72 -0.59 -23.93
N GLY A 208 13.52 -1.61 -24.30
CA GLY A 208 14.94 -1.71 -24.05
C GLY A 208 15.76 -1.10 -25.17
N PHE A 209 16.92 -0.57 -24.85
CA PHE A 209 17.89 -0.10 -25.82
C PHE A 209 19.32 -0.16 -25.28
N LYS A 210 20.26 -0.43 -26.21
CA LYS A 210 21.70 -0.50 -25.89
C LYS A 210 22.27 0.88 -25.69
N LEU A 211 23.08 1.05 -24.66
CA LEU A 211 23.93 2.21 -24.43
C LEU A 211 25.36 1.89 -24.89
N GLY A 212 25.60 2.02 -26.21
CA GLY A 212 26.85 1.58 -26.81
C GLY A 212 27.03 0.05 -26.70
N GLU A 213 28.29 -0.41 -26.52
CA GLU A 213 28.62 -1.84 -26.43
C GLU A 213 28.60 -2.39 -24.99
N ARG A 214 28.53 -1.52 -24.00
CA ARG A 214 28.75 -1.85 -22.57
C ARG A 214 27.59 -1.49 -21.63
N GLY A 215 26.49 -1.04 -22.18
CA GLY A 215 25.39 -0.61 -21.33
C GLY A 215 24.01 -0.90 -21.90
N SER A 216 23.02 -0.90 -21.03
CA SER A 216 21.60 -1.06 -21.33
C SER A 216 20.76 0.00 -20.64
N ALA A 217 19.64 0.31 -21.22
CA ALA A 217 18.61 1.09 -20.57
C ALA A 217 17.21 0.57 -20.97
N HIS A 218 16.29 0.61 -20.03
CA HIS A 218 14.90 0.21 -20.22
C HIS A 218 14.00 1.36 -19.77
N LEU A 219 13.14 1.85 -20.67
CA LEU A 219 12.21 2.93 -20.45
C LEU A 219 10.79 2.38 -20.44
N SER A 220 10.00 2.76 -19.45
CA SER A 220 8.61 2.34 -19.31
C SER A 220 7.70 3.55 -19.08
N PHE A 221 6.51 3.48 -19.64
CA PHE A 221 5.44 4.46 -19.51
C PHE A 221 4.13 3.75 -19.15
N ASP A 222 3.26 4.40 -18.35
CA ASP A 222 1.93 3.91 -17.98
C ASP A 222 0.98 5.11 -17.85
N GLY A 223 -0.16 5.05 -18.51
CA GLY A 223 -1.21 6.06 -18.44
C GLY A 223 -2.55 5.42 -18.18
N ASN A 224 -3.29 5.92 -17.20
CA ASN A 224 -4.52 5.35 -16.72
C ASN A 224 -5.58 6.42 -16.45
N ASN A 225 -6.83 6.14 -16.87
CA ASN A 225 -7.99 6.95 -16.54
C ASN A 225 -9.14 6.03 -16.14
N ASN A 226 -9.53 6.10 -14.87
CA ASN A 226 -10.60 5.31 -14.27
C ASN A 226 -11.72 6.23 -13.85
N ASP A 227 -12.89 6.09 -14.47
CA ASP A 227 -14.10 6.80 -14.05
C ASP A 227 -14.61 6.22 -12.72
N PHE A 228 -15.27 7.03 -11.90
CA PHE A 228 -15.83 6.58 -10.62
C PHE A 228 -16.93 5.53 -10.79
N THR A 229 -17.16 4.76 -9.72
CA THR A 229 -18.33 3.86 -9.60
C THR A 229 -19.30 4.34 -8.54
N ASN A 230 -20.57 3.92 -8.62
CA ASN A 230 -21.56 4.23 -7.58
C ASN A 230 -22.45 3.03 -7.24
N ARG A 231 -22.44 2.62 -5.98
CA ARG A 231 -23.27 1.53 -5.41
C ARG A 231 -24.16 2.03 -4.27
N ALA A 232 -24.32 3.36 -4.12
CA ALA A 232 -25.25 3.94 -3.18
C ALA A 232 -26.69 3.74 -3.64
N GLY A 233 -27.60 3.67 -2.67
CA GLY A 233 -29.03 3.66 -2.90
C GLY A 233 -29.66 5.05 -2.70
N PRO A 234 -31.01 5.12 -2.71
CA PRO A 234 -31.75 6.37 -2.48
C PRO A 234 -31.55 6.89 -1.05
N ASP A 235 -31.42 8.20 -0.89
CA ASP A 235 -31.29 8.87 0.40
C ASP A 235 -32.65 9.00 1.10
N ASN A 236 -32.84 8.26 2.17
CA ASN A 236 -34.11 8.27 2.93
C ASN A 236 -33.95 8.90 4.33
N ARG A 237 -32.90 9.73 4.56
CA ARG A 237 -32.64 10.29 5.89
C ARG A 237 -33.70 11.26 6.38
N ASN A 238 -34.20 12.12 5.50
CA ASN A 238 -34.98 13.30 5.86
C ASN A 238 -36.18 13.47 4.91
N PRO A 239 -37.38 12.96 5.24
CA PRO A 239 -38.57 13.21 4.42
C PRO A 239 -38.79 14.71 4.18
N GLY A 240 -38.98 15.10 2.93
CA GLY A 240 -39.20 16.49 2.54
C GLY A 240 -37.93 17.36 2.44
N ALA A 241 -36.75 16.82 2.72
CA ALA A 241 -35.49 17.54 2.44
C ALA A 241 -35.04 17.35 0.99
N PRO A 242 -34.23 18.26 0.47
CA PRO A 242 -33.60 18.08 -0.85
C PRO A 242 -32.88 16.74 -0.95
N GLY A 243 -33.02 16.06 -2.11
CA GLY A 243 -32.42 14.75 -2.34
C GLY A 243 -33.16 13.56 -1.73
N TYR A 244 -34.22 13.74 -0.94
CA TYR A 244 -34.97 12.63 -0.39
C TYR A 244 -35.52 11.71 -1.48
N GLY A 245 -35.28 10.41 -1.36
CA GLY A 245 -35.68 9.38 -2.33
C GLY A 245 -34.78 9.31 -3.59
N SER A 246 -33.80 10.18 -3.75
CA SER A 246 -32.82 10.14 -4.84
C SER A 246 -31.45 9.66 -4.36
N THR A 247 -30.60 9.21 -5.30
CA THR A 247 -29.22 8.83 -4.97
C THR A 247 -28.35 10.07 -4.87
N THR A 248 -28.11 10.54 -3.65
CA THR A 248 -27.35 11.75 -3.34
C THR A 248 -25.88 11.47 -2.97
N TYR A 249 -25.52 10.22 -2.73
CA TYR A 249 -24.19 9.80 -2.29
C TYR A 249 -23.47 9.02 -3.38
N ARG A 250 -22.14 9.00 -3.34
CA ARG A 250 -21.31 8.17 -4.20
C ARG A 250 -20.52 7.17 -3.35
N LEU A 251 -20.90 5.90 -3.48
CA LEU A 251 -20.26 4.78 -2.81
C LEU A 251 -19.61 3.89 -3.85
N GLY A 252 -18.31 3.94 -3.99
CA GLY A 252 -17.57 3.15 -4.97
C GLY A 252 -16.13 3.63 -5.12
N ASP A 253 -15.50 3.19 -6.18
CA ASP A 253 -14.14 3.61 -6.53
C ASP A 253 -14.12 5.10 -6.90
N PRO A 254 -13.01 5.81 -6.62
CA PRO A 254 -12.80 7.21 -7.00
C PRO A 254 -12.60 7.38 -8.52
N ASP A 255 -12.75 8.61 -8.99
CA ASP A 255 -12.25 9.03 -10.30
C ASP A 255 -10.74 9.25 -10.20
N ILE A 256 -9.94 8.54 -10.99
CA ILE A 256 -8.47 8.61 -10.94
C ILE A 256 -7.90 8.74 -12.35
N THR A 257 -7.01 9.71 -12.55
CA THR A 257 -6.17 9.81 -13.75
C THR A 257 -4.71 9.86 -13.30
N ASN A 258 -3.86 9.02 -13.91
CA ASN A 258 -2.44 9.06 -13.66
C ASN A 258 -1.59 8.87 -14.91
N GLY A 259 -0.35 9.34 -14.84
CA GLY A 259 0.71 9.08 -15.80
C GLY A 259 2.02 8.83 -15.09
N LYS A 260 2.72 7.77 -15.49
CA LYS A 260 3.94 7.29 -14.86
C LYS A 260 5.02 7.05 -15.91
N VAL A 261 6.24 7.34 -15.56
CA VAL A 261 7.44 7.03 -16.37
C VAL A 261 8.49 6.42 -15.44
N MET A 262 9.19 5.40 -15.92
CA MET A 262 10.33 4.80 -15.21
C MET A 262 11.44 4.45 -16.17
N LEU A 263 12.66 4.78 -15.78
CA LEU A 263 13.90 4.45 -16.48
C LEU A 263 14.76 3.58 -15.57
N ASN A 264 15.34 2.51 -16.08
CA ASN A 264 16.36 1.70 -15.43
C ASN A 264 17.54 1.55 -16.38
N ALA A 265 18.76 1.82 -15.94
CA ALA A 265 19.93 1.79 -16.79
C ALA A 265 21.19 1.31 -16.05
N GLU A 266 22.07 0.63 -16.78
CA GLU A 266 23.40 0.27 -16.30
C GLU A 266 24.44 0.42 -17.42
N TYR A 267 25.69 0.73 -17.02
CA TYR A 267 26.80 0.90 -17.96
C TYR A 267 28.11 0.41 -17.32
N ALA A 268 28.76 -0.56 -17.93
CA ALA A 268 30.09 -1.03 -17.52
C ALA A 268 31.15 -0.01 -17.91
N LEU A 269 31.67 0.73 -16.94
CA LEU A 269 32.75 1.72 -17.11
C LEU A 269 34.09 1.02 -17.37
N SER A 270 34.31 -0.13 -16.73
CA SER A 270 35.39 -1.08 -16.96
C SER A 270 34.91 -2.50 -16.72
N ASP A 271 35.77 -3.48 -16.79
CA ASP A 271 35.44 -4.89 -16.54
C ASP A 271 35.05 -5.12 -15.05
N ASP A 272 35.59 -4.29 -14.14
CA ASP A 272 35.38 -4.37 -12.68
C ASP A 272 34.55 -3.23 -12.12
N LEU A 273 33.98 -2.33 -12.93
CA LEU A 273 33.24 -1.16 -12.46
C LEU A 273 32.03 -0.89 -13.34
N THR A 274 30.86 -0.92 -12.73
CA THR A 274 29.55 -0.63 -13.37
C THR A 274 28.90 0.57 -12.70
N ALA A 275 28.48 1.55 -13.49
CA ALA A 275 27.54 2.58 -13.09
C ALA A 275 26.12 2.09 -13.34
N TYR A 276 25.21 2.36 -12.43
CA TYR A 276 23.80 2.04 -12.59
C TYR A 276 22.91 3.14 -12.03
N GLY A 277 21.68 3.17 -12.47
CA GLY A 277 20.71 4.08 -11.91
C GLY A 277 19.30 3.78 -12.42
N PHE A 278 18.31 4.21 -11.64
CA PHE A 278 16.93 4.20 -12.06
C PHE A 278 16.22 5.45 -11.56
N ALA A 279 15.23 5.89 -12.33
CA ALA A 279 14.45 7.09 -12.02
C ALA A 279 12.98 6.85 -12.33
N GLY A 280 12.10 7.37 -11.48
CA GLY A 280 10.66 7.29 -11.64
C GLY A 280 9.98 8.63 -11.41
N TYR A 281 8.94 8.90 -12.18
CA TYR A 281 8.03 10.03 -12.00
C TYR A 281 6.59 9.56 -12.17
N ASN A 282 5.73 9.92 -11.23
CA ASN A 282 4.29 9.71 -11.32
C ASN A 282 3.56 11.02 -10.99
N LYS A 283 2.56 11.34 -11.82
CA LYS A 283 1.56 12.36 -11.51
C LYS A 283 0.18 11.73 -11.56
N SER A 284 -0.57 11.87 -10.46
CA SER A 284 -1.91 11.31 -10.31
C SER A 284 -2.87 12.38 -9.80
N THR A 285 -4.09 12.38 -10.29
CA THR A 285 -5.21 13.16 -9.75
C THR A 285 -6.34 12.22 -9.37
N GLY A 286 -6.99 12.50 -8.25
CA GLY A 286 -8.09 11.69 -7.77
C GLY A 286 -9.20 12.52 -7.14
N ASP A 287 -10.45 12.15 -7.45
CA ASP A 287 -11.66 12.74 -6.86
C ASP A 287 -12.40 11.70 -6.02
N THR A 288 -12.66 12.04 -4.76
CA THR A 288 -13.53 11.29 -3.86
C THR A 288 -14.65 12.18 -3.35
N TRP A 289 -15.71 11.60 -2.83
CA TRP A 289 -16.88 12.34 -2.36
C TRP A 289 -17.14 12.06 -0.89
N ASP A 290 -17.50 13.12 -0.17
CA ASP A 290 -17.98 13.02 1.21
C ASP A 290 -19.51 12.81 1.24
N ALA A 291 -20.12 12.92 2.42
CA ALA A 291 -21.56 12.75 2.56
C ALA A 291 -22.34 13.98 2.03
N PHE A 292 -23.50 13.71 1.43
CA PHE A 292 -24.38 14.76 0.93
C PHE A 292 -24.91 15.66 2.05
N ARG A 293 -24.80 16.96 1.86
CA ARG A 293 -25.31 18.01 2.74
C ARG A 293 -26.68 18.44 2.24
N ASN A 294 -27.72 18.09 2.96
CA ASN A 294 -29.11 18.36 2.56
C ASN A 294 -29.71 19.63 3.17
N GLY A 295 -28.88 20.55 3.68
CA GLY A 295 -29.32 21.82 4.29
C GLY A 295 -30.01 21.68 5.64
N ARG A 296 -30.10 20.46 6.22
CA ARG A 296 -30.78 20.27 7.49
C ARG A 296 -29.94 20.65 8.71
N ALA A 297 -28.64 20.51 8.60
CA ALA A 297 -27.72 20.75 9.71
C ALA A 297 -27.49 22.23 9.99
N SER A 298 -27.73 23.12 9.02
CA SER A 298 -27.51 24.56 9.16
C SER A 298 -28.45 25.35 8.25
N THR A 299 -29.00 26.47 8.78
CA THR A 299 -29.78 27.42 7.98
C THR A 299 -28.92 28.10 6.92
N TYR A 300 -27.61 28.24 7.15
CA TYR A 300 -26.68 28.84 6.19
C TYR A 300 -26.43 27.96 4.98
N ASP A 301 -26.33 26.64 5.16
CA ASP A 301 -26.19 25.69 4.04
C ASP A 301 -27.40 25.79 3.12
N ARG A 302 -28.61 25.88 3.69
CA ARG A 302 -29.85 25.97 2.93
C ARG A 302 -29.96 27.26 2.14
N ALA A 303 -29.47 28.40 2.68
CA ALA A 303 -29.49 29.65 1.99
C ALA A 303 -28.51 29.70 0.81
N ALA A 304 -27.29 29.14 0.98
CA ALA A 304 -26.29 29.06 -0.07
C ALA A 304 -26.60 27.96 -1.12
N HIS A 305 -27.13 26.81 -0.65
CA HIS A 305 -27.40 25.61 -1.45
C HIS A 305 -28.80 25.06 -1.16
N PRO A 306 -29.88 25.63 -1.74
CA PRO A 306 -31.26 25.23 -1.45
C PRO A 306 -31.53 23.74 -1.74
N GLU A 307 -30.89 23.19 -2.78
CA GLU A 307 -31.02 21.80 -3.21
C GLU A 307 -30.03 20.84 -2.51
N GLY A 308 -29.21 21.35 -1.58
CA GLY A 308 -28.11 20.63 -1.00
C GLY A 308 -26.88 20.52 -1.91
N TYR A 309 -25.80 19.90 -1.40
CA TYR A 309 -24.55 19.72 -2.16
C TYR A 309 -23.79 18.49 -1.71
N LEU A 310 -22.90 18.00 -2.56
CA LEU A 310 -22.04 16.86 -2.30
C LEU A 310 -20.57 17.27 -2.35
N PRO A 311 -19.93 17.51 -1.20
CA PRO A 311 -18.52 17.89 -1.17
C PRO A 311 -17.63 16.88 -1.90
N ARG A 312 -16.73 17.38 -2.73
CA ARG A 312 -15.75 16.61 -3.47
C ARG A 312 -14.35 16.94 -2.96
N LEU A 313 -13.63 15.92 -2.56
CA LEU A 313 -12.24 15.99 -2.14
C LEU A 313 -11.36 15.63 -3.32
N HIS A 314 -10.52 16.55 -3.72
CA HIS A 314 -9.60 16.40 -4.85
C HIS A 314 -8.16 16.39 -4.35
N ALA A 315 -7.37 15.40 -4.79
CA ALA A 315 -5.94 15.35 -4.54
C ALA A 315 -5.17 15.28 -5.85
N GLU A 316 -4.10 16.06 -5.94
CA GLU A 316 -3.06 15.90 -6.95
C GLU A 316 -1.81 15.36 -6.25
N THR A 317 -1.32 14.20 -6.72
CA THR A 317 -0.12 13.55 -6.18
C THR A 317 1.00 13.61 -7.19
N GLN A 318 2.19 14.00 -6.75
CA GLN A 318 3.43 13.94 -7.50
C GLN A 318 4.43 13.09 -6.73
N ASP A 319 4.94 12.04 -7.38
CA ASP A 319 5.91 11.10 -6.82
C ASP A 319 7.16 11.04 -7.70
N GLN A 320 8.32 11.18 -7.09
CA GLN A 320 9.61 11.25 -7.77
C GLN A 320 10.60 10.33 -7.06
N SER A 321 11.41 9.61 -7.83
CA SER A 321 12.51 8.81 -7.31
C SER A 321 13.70 8.83 -8.24
N LEU A 322 14.89 8.83 -7.67
CA LEU A 322 16.16 8.74 -8.39
C LEU A 322 17.14 7.94 -7.54
N VAL A 323 17.71 6.90 -8.13
CA VAL A 323 18.83 6.17 -7.56
C VAL A 323 19.99 6.21 -8.53
N LEU A 324 21.18 6.53 -8.04
CA LEU A 324 22.43 6.47 -8.78
C LEU A 324 23.45 5.70 -7.96
N GLY A 325 24.16 4.78 -8.58
CA GLY A 325 25.15 3.96 -7.92
C GLY A 325 26.33 3.55 -8.78
N LEU A 326 27.38 3.15 -8.10
CA LEU A 326 28.54 2.49 -8.66
C LEU A 326 28.74 1.18 -7.91
N ARG A 327 29.00 0.11 -8.63
CA ARG A 327 29.35 -1.18 -8.04
C ARG A 327 30.54 -1.79 -8.75
N GLY A 328 31.36 -2.52 -8.00
CA GLY A 328 32.56 -3.09 -8.59
C GLY A 328 33.31 -4.02 -7.65
N LEU A 329 34.55 -4.36 -8.05
CA LEU A 329 35.47 -5.19 -7.28
C LEU A 329 36.63 -4.34 -6.77
N LEU A 330 37.02 -4.52 -5.50
CA LEU A 330 38.19 -3.92 -4.87
C LEU A 330 38.90 -4.99 -4.03
N ALA A 331 40.05 -5.47 -4.49
CA ALA A 331 40.84 -6.52 -3.82
C ALA A 331 39.95 -7.72 -3.40
N ASP A 332 39.20 -8.28 -4.33
CA ASP A 332 38.26 -9.41 -4.19
C ASP A 332 36.98 -9.13 -3.39
N TRP A 333 36.81 -7.91 -2.86
CA TRP A 333 35.56 -7.48 -2.26
C TRP A 333 34.66 -6.84 -3.31
N LYS A 334 33.42 -7.34 -3.40
CA LYS A 334 32.37 -6.62 -4.11
C LYS A 334 31.93 -5.44 -3.28
N TRP A 335 31.76 -4.31 -3.91
CA TRP A 335 31.25 -3.12 -3.25
C TRP A 335 30.14 -2.46 -4.08
N ASP A 336 29.21 -1.81 -3.39
CA ASP A 336 28.13 -1.00 -3.98
C ASP A 336 28.01 0.30 -3.20
N ALA A 337 28.16 1.42 -3.90
CA ALA A 337 27.96 2.75 -3.35
C ALA A 337 26.82 3.43 -4.09
N SER A 338 25.80 3.89 -3.36
CA SER A 338 24.61 4.49 -3.97
C SER A 338 24.08 5.69 -3.21
N VAL A 339 23.40 6.55 -3.96
CA VAL A 339 22.56 7.64 -3.47
C VAL A 339 21.16 7.41 -4.01
N ASP A 340 20.19 7.39 -3.10
CA ASP A 340 18.77 7.28 -3.39
C ASP A 340 18.06 8.55 -2.90
N TYR A 341 17.20 9.11 -3.73
CA TYR A 341 16.34 10.23 -3.39
C TYR A 341 14.91 9.96 -3.83
N GLY A 342 13.97 10.09 -2.91
CA GLY A 342 12.56 9.97 -3.18
C GLY A 342 11.76 11.11 -2.54
N ARG A 343 10.72 11.57 -3.26
CA ARG A 343 9.82 12.62 -2.78
C ARG A 343 8.40 12.33 -3.25
N ASN A 344 7.46 12.41 -2.33
CA ASN A 344 6.04 12.38 -2.60
C ASN A 344 5.40 13.67 -2.09
N GLN A 345 4.61 14.35 -2.93
CA GLN A 345 3.84 15.53 -2.58
C GLN A 345 2.37 15.29 -2.93
N ILE A 346 1.48 15.72 -2.05
CA ILE A 346 0.04 15.66 -2.25
C ILE A 346 -0.53 17.06 -2.02
N ASP A 347 -1.11 17.64 -3.06
CA ASP A 347 -1.86 18.90 -3.00
C ASP A 347 -3.34 18.58 -2.80
N LEU A 348 -3.93 19.15 -1.77
CA LEU A 348 -5.30 18.90 -1.31
C LEU A 348 -6.21 20.06 -1.69
N SER A 349 -7.41 19.76 -2.16
CA SER A 349 -8.45 20.76 -2.39
C SER A 349 -9.85 20.21 -2.19
N SER A 350 -10.73 21.04 -1.70
CA SER A 350 -12.16 20.79 -1.57
C SER A 350 -12.91 21.51 -2.67
N ARG A 351 -13.85 20.83 -3.31
CA ARG A 351 -14.63 21.33 -4.44
C ARG A 351 -16.11 21.04 -4.24
N ASP A 352 -16.97 21.83 -4.91
CA ASP A 352 -18.43 21.67 -4.82
C ASP A 352 -18.92 21.68 -3.34
N THR A 353 -18.30 22.49 -2.50
CA THR A 353 -18.52 22.56 -1.05
C THR A 353 -18.82 23.99 -0.57
N LEU A 354 -18.87 24.20 0.74
CA LEU A 354 -19.10 25.49 1.38
C LEU A 354 -18.32 25.59 2.68
N ASN A 355 -17.76 26.77 2.97
CA ASN A 355 -17.37 27.11 4.32
C ASN A 355 -18.50 27.90 4.97
N ARG A 356 -19.23 27.27 5.91
CA ARG A 356 -20.42 27.84 6.56
C ARG A 356 -20.12 29.11 7.36
N TYR A 357 -18.98 29.17 8.02
CA TYR A 357 -18.58 30.32 8.82
C TYR A 357 -18.21 31.50 7.92
N LEU A 358 -17.49 31.27 6.85
CA LEU A 358 -17.17 32.28 5.84
C LEU A 358 -18.44 32.87 5.24
N TYR A 359 -19.38 32.02 4.82
CA TYR A 359 -20.65 32.45 4.27
C TYR A 359 -21.49 33.23 5.28
N ARG A 360 -21.60 32.74 6.53
CA ARG A 360 -22.34 33.41 7.61
C ARG A 360 -21.83 34.83 7.89
N ASP A 361 -20.50 34.96 7.99
CA ASP A 361 -19.88 36.18 8.52
C ASP A 361 -19.61 37.22 7.41
N THR A 362 -19.45 36.78 6.16
CA THR A 362 -19.06 37.65 5.04
C THR A 362 -20.02 37.63 3.84
N GLY A 363 -20.94 36.65 3.76
CA GLY A 363 -21.78 36.38 2.60
C GLY A 363 -21.03 35.69 1.43
N ASN A 364 -19.76 35.33 1.60
CA ASN A 364 -18.95 34.69 0.56
C ASN A 364 -19.33 33.20 0.42
N ALA A 365 -19.95 32.83 -0.71
CA ALA A 365 -20.37 31.47 -1.06
C ALA A 365 -19.33 30.74 -1.93
N GLN A 366 -18.04 30.89 -1.63
CA GLN A 366 -16.97 30.16 -2.33
C GLN A 366 -17.19 28.65 -2.22
N GLN A 367 -17.00 27.92 -3.34
CA GLN A 367 -17.28 26.47 -3.44
C GLN A 367 -16.04 25.62 -3.68
N ASN A 368 -14.92 26.22 -4.04
CA ASN A 368 -13.67 25.53 -4.29
C ASN A 368 -12.57 26.16 -3.48
N PHE A 369 -11.83 25.33 -2.73
CA PHE A 369 -10.79 25.77 -1.81
C PHE A 369 -9.49 25.01 -2.07
N ASN A 370 -8.36 25.72 -1.94
CA ASN A 370 -7.05 25.11 -1.80
C ASN A 370 -6.85 24.80 -0.31
N ASP A 371 -6.73 23.52 0.01
CA ASP A 371 -6.66 23.02 1.38
C ASP A 371 -5.23 22.84 1.89
N GLY A 372 -4.21 23.13 1.06
CA GLY A 372 -2.81 22.98 1.41
C GLY A 372 -2.16 21.74 0.84
N SER A 373 -0.96 21.44 1.31
CA SER A 373 -0.18 20.30 0.80
C SER A 373 0.60 19.57 1.88
N LEU A 374 0.85 18.28 1.60
CA LEU A 374 1.70 17.39 2.40
C LEU A 374 2.88 16.94 1.52
N THR A 375 4.08 16.93 2.07
CA THR A 375 5.28 16.46 1.37
C THR A 375 6.08 15.52 2.28
N SER A 376 6.50 14.37 1.74
CA SER A 376 7.45 13.44 2.39
C SER A 376 8.64 13.27 1.47
N SER A 377 9.87 13.31 2.02
CA SER A 377 11.07 12.97 1.25
C SER A 377 12.03 12.10 2.04
N LEU A 378 12.83 11.33 1.30
CA LEU A 378 13.86 10.45 1.82
C LEU A 378 15.10 10.57 0.92
N ALA A 379 16.25 10.81 1.52
CA ALA A 379 17.54 10.62 0.87
C ALA A 379 18.32 9.54 1.62
N VAL A 380 18.90 8.57 0.90
CA VAL A 380 19.71 7.49 1.45
C VAL A 380 21.07 7.47 0.77
N TYR A 381 22.12 7.44 1.58
CA TYR A 381 23.50 7.22 1.13
C TYR A 381 23.95 5.88 1.69
N GLN A 382 24.33 4.96 0.83
CA GLN A 382 24.65 3.59 1.21
C GLN A 382 25.97 3.14 0.62
N LEU A 383 26.75 2.41 1.44
CA LEU A 383 27.99 1.77 1.02
C LEU A 383 28.02 0.35 1.59
N ASP A 384 28.01 -0.63 0.72
CA ASP A 384 27.98 -2.06 1.01
C ASP A 384 29.24 -2.75 0.52
N PHE A 385 29.70 -3.75 1.28
CA PHE A 385 30.78 -4.66 0.90
C PHE A 385 30.35 -6.10 1.11
N SER A 386 30.78 -7.00 0.19
CA SER A 386 30.58 -8.45 0.36
C SER A 386 31.72 -9.25 -0.24
N ASN A 387 32.01 -10.40 0.40
CA ASN A 387 33.01 -11.37 -0.10
C ASN A 387 32.68 -12.77 0.43
N GLU A 388 33.22 -13.79 -0.24
CA GLU A 388 33.20 -15.17 0.19
C GLU A 388 34.59 -15.57 0.72
N LEU A 389 34.70 -15.75 2.04
CA LEU A 389 35.96 -16.02 2.73
C LEU A 389 36.15 -17.51 3.01
N ASN A 390 37.29 -18.08 2.63
CA ASN A 390 37.67 -19.43 3.02
C ASN A 390 38.17 -19.42 4.46
N VAL A 391 37.36 -19.94 5.40
CA VAL A 391 37.67 -20.02 6.81
C VAL A 391 38.10 -21.44 7.15
N PRO A 392 39.32 -21.70 7.68
CA PRO A 392 39.88 -23.06 7.84
C PRO A 392 39.02 -24.04 8.65
N VAL A 393 38.15 -23.54 9.54
CA VAL A 393 37.28 -24.39 10.37
C VAL A 393 35.93 -24.70 9.69
N LEU A 394 35.63 -24.09 8.53
CA LEU A 394 34.42 -24.32 7.74
C LEU A 394 34.75 -25.11 6.48
N ASN A 395 33.91 -26.06 6.11
CA ASN A 395 34.09 -26.84 4.88
C ASN A 395 33.68 -26.04 3.61
N ASN A 396 32.87 -25.01 3.78
CA ASN A 396 32.39 -24.16 2.68
C ASN A 396 32.75 -22.69 2.97
N PRO A 397 32.83 -21.85 1.95
CA PRO A 397 33.09 -20.42 2.12
C PRO A 397 32.04 -19.76 3.05
N LEU A 398 32.52 -18.80 3.82
CA LEU A 398 31.68 -17.89 4.62
C LEU A 398 31.40 -16.65 3.78
N SER A 399 30.15 -16.45 3.40
CA SER A 399 29.70 -15.17 2.83
C SER A 399 29.63 -14.14 3.94
N VAL A 400 30.36 -13.04 3.77
CA VAL A 400 30.41 -11.91 4.69
C VAL A 400 29.92 -10.69 3.97
N ALA A 401 28.88 -10.02 4.48
CA ALA A 401 28.45 -8.71 3.97
C ALA A 401 28.33 -7.72 5.12
N PHE A 402 28.79 -6.50 4.90
CA PHE A 402 28.63 -5.41 5.85
C PHE A 402 28.46 -4.09 5.10
N GLY A 403 27.88 -3.11 5.77
CA GLY A 403 27.68 -1.81 5.16
C GLY A 403 27.30 -0.75 6.16
N VAL A 404 27.32 0.48 5.66
CA VAL A 404 26.90 1.68 6.36
C VAL A 404 25.86 2.42 5.53
N GLU A 405 24.91 3.04 6.22
CA GLU A 405 23.79 3.76 5.60
C GLU A 405 23.54 5.05 6.37
N TYR A 406 23.37 6.15 5.66
CA TYR A 406 22.88 7.40 6.21
C TYR A 406 21.58 7.76 5.53
N GLN A 407 20.54 8.06 6.32
CA GLN A 407 19.24 8.52 5.81
C GLN A 407 18.95 9.92 6.31
N HIS A 408 18.40 10.74 5.42
CA HIS A 408 17.79 12.02 5.74
C HIS A 408 16.34 12.00 5.32
N GLN A 409 15.42 12.13 6.31
CA GLN A 409 13.98 12.10 6.12
C GLN A 409 13.39 13.47 6.40
N THR A 410 12.42 13.91 5.59
CA THR A 410 11.68 15.14 5.85
C THR A 410 10.17 14.90 5.71
N TYR A 411 9.41 15.65 6.50
CA TYR A 411 7.96 15.75 6.38
C TYR A 411 7.55 17.20 6.49
N GLN A 412 6.68 17.66 5.59
CA GLN A 412 6.25 19.06 5.56
C GLN A 412 4.73 19.13 5.37
N GLU A 413 4.10 19.99 6.16
CA GLU A 413 2.73 20.45 5.99
C GLU A 413 2.73 21.92 5.61
N SER A 414 1.97 22.26 4.56
CA SER A 414 1.79 23.64 4.09
C SER A 414 0.33 24.03 4.15
N SER A 415 0.02 25.18 4.70
CA SER A 415 -1.35 25.67 4.88
C SER A 415 -2.06 25.89 3.56
N GLY A 416 -3.39 25.73 3.58
CA GLY A 416 -4.28 26.13 2.52
C GLY A 416 -4.51 27.64 2.45
N GLU A 417 -5.44 28.04 1.60
CA GLU A 417 -5.90 29.44 1.54
C GLU A 417 -6.75 29.82 2.77
N ALA A 418 -6.73 31.09 3.16
CA ALA A 418 -7.41 31.57 4.37
C ALA A 418 -8.91 31.21 4.42
N ASN A 419 -9.58 31.22 3.28
CA ASN A 419 -11.00 30.87 3.19
C ASN A 419 -11.28 29.39 3.44
N SER A 420 -10.30 28.48 3.18
CA SER A 420 -10.46 27.04 3.38
C SER A 420 -10.57 26.65 4.86
N TYR A 421 -9.87 27.37 5.73
CA TYR A 421 -9.83 27.11 7.17
C TYR A 421 -10.49 28.21 8.03
N TYR A 422 -11.22 29.17 7.43
CA TYR A 422 -11.93 30.20 8.18
C TYR A 422 -12.97 29.58 9.13
N GLY A 423 -12.91 29.92 10.40
CA GLY A 423 -13.75 29.30 11.45
C GLY A 423 -13.39 27.82 11.64
N THR A 424 -14.36 26.91 11.41
CA THR A 424 -14.15 25.45 11.42
C THR A 424 -13.74 24.90 10.07
N GLY A 425 -13.66 25.75 9.03
CA GLY A 425 -13.22 25.40 7.69
C GLY A 425 -14.32 24.94 6.73
N ALA A 426 -13.89 24.55 5.52
CA ALA A 426 -14.78 24.04 4.49
C ALA A 426 -15.33 22.65 4.86
N GLU A 427 -16.57 22.37 4.43
CA GLU A 427 -17.23 21.09 4.68
C GLU A 427 -16.55 19.96 3.89
N GLY A 428 -16.37 18.82 4.56
CA GLY A 428 -15.67 17.64 4.05
C GLY A 428 -14.22 17.60 4.49
N PHE A 429 -13.44 18.63 4.21
CA PHE A 429 -12.09 18.80 4.73
C PHE A 429 -11.81 20.27 4.99
N SER A 430 -11.48 20.61 6.22
CA SER A 430 -11.00 21.95 6.58
C SER A 430 -9.56 22.07 6.09
N GLY A 431 -9.23 23.13 5.37
CA GLY A 431 -7.87 23.37 4.92
C GLY A 431 -6.87 23.38 6.09
N LEU A 432 -5.65 22.94 5.82
CA LEU A 432 -4.53 22.99 6.78
C LEU A 432 -4.29 24.44 7.21
N LYS A 433 -4.17 24.66 8.51
CA LYS A 433 -4.01 26.00 9.10
C LYS A 433 -2.53 26.39 9.15
N PRO A 434 -2.18 27.68 9.15
CA PRO A 434 -0.80 28.12 9.38
C PRO A 434 -0.19 27.58 10.70
N GLY A 435 -1.01 27.39 11.74
CA GLY A 435 -0.58 26.81 13.02
C GLY A 435 -0.30 25.31 12.99
N ASP A 436 -0.83 24.60 11.99
CA ASP A 436 -0.59 23.17 11.75
C ASP A 436 0.64 22.98 10.83
N SER A 437 1.02 24.05 10.08
CA SER A 437 2.09 23.98 9.09
C SER A 437 3.47 23.92 9.73
N GLY A 438 4.34 23.07 9.17
CA GLY A 438 5.69 22.90 9.65
C GLY A 438 6.57 22.09 8.71
N SER A 439 7.87 22.09 8.97
CA SER A 439 8.83 21.25 8.28
C SER A 439 9.68 20.52 9.32
N TYR A 440 9.67 19.21 9.27
CA TYR A 440 10.28 18.31 10.23
C TYR A 440 11.31 17.44 9.54
N ARG A 441 12.38 17.07 10.23
CA ARG A 441 13.46 16.29 9.69
C ARG A 441 13.95 15.25 10.69
N ARG A 442 14.53 14.19 10.15
CA ARG A 442 15.17 13.11 10.90
C ARG A 442 16.39 12.63 10.15
N ASP A 443 17.45 12.38 10.90
CA ASP A 443 18.69 11.77 10.42
C ASP A 443 18.87 10.41 11.08
N VAL A 444 19.33 9.43 10.28
CA VAL A 444 19.58 8.05 10.75
C VAL A 444 20.95 7.62 10.25
N VAL A 445 21.77 7.07 11.15
CA VAL A 445 23.00 6.37 10.79
C VAL A 445 22.83 4.90 11.11
N ALA A 446 23.10 4.03 10.15
CA ALA A 446 22.97 2.60 10.34
C ALA A 446 24.20 1.85 9.90
N GLN A 447 24.46 0.71 10.54
CA GLN A 447 25.52 -0.23 10.21
C GLN A 447 25.03 -1.66 10.38
N TYR A 448 25.49 -2.55 9.53
CA TYR A 448 25.07 -3.95 9.59
C TYR A 448 26.20 -4.90 9.26
N LEU A 449 26.05 -6.15 9.76
CA LEU A 449 26.89 -7.30 9.42
C LEU A 449 25.98 -8.49 9.16
N ASP A 450 26.18 -9.18 8.04
CA ASP A 450 25.47 -10.42 7.65
C ASP A 450 26.51 -11.49 7.34
N LEU A 451 26.33 -12.67 7.96
CA LEU A 451 27.19 -13.84 7.79
C LEU A 451 26.32 -15.02 7.34
N GLU A 452 26.68 -15.65 6.23
CA GLU A 452 25.97 -16.82 5.70
C GLU A 452 26.97 -17.90 5.28
N THR A 453 26.71 -19.19 5.62
CA THR A 453 27.53 -20.31 5.18
C THR A 453 26.73 -21.60 5.09
N ASN A 454 27.21 -22.51 4.27
CA ASN A 454 26.82 -23.92 4.32
C ASN A 454 27.70 -24.64 5.37
N LEU A 455 27.16 -24.93 6.55
CA LEU A 455 27.87 -25.68 7.61
C LEU A 455 28.21 -27.10 7.16
N THR A 456 27.34 -27.69 6.36
CA THR A 456 27.55 -28.96 5.63
C THR A 456 26.83 -28.85 4.27
N ASP A 457 26.97 -29.85 3.41
CA ASP A 457 26.24 -29.92 2.12
C ASP A 457 24.72 -29.87 2.29
N LYS A 458 24.22 -30.21 3.48
CA LYS A 458 22.77 -30.27 3.81
C LYS A 458 22.31 -29.17 4.76
N TRP A 459 23.22 -28.50 5.44
CA TRP A 459 22.87 -27.57 6.50
C TRP A 459 23.45 -26.20 6.25
N ARG A 460 22.57 -25.22 6.11
CA ARG A 460 22.88 -23.79 5.91
C ARG A 460 22.45 -22.98 7.13
N ALA A 461 23.20 -21.94 7.42
CA ALA A 461 22.86 -21.00 8.49
C ALA A 461 23.28 -19.58 8.13
N SER A 462 22.52 -18.60 8.61
CA SER A 462 22.89 -17.19 8.54
C SER A 462 22.60 -16.47 9.84
N VAL A 463 23.43 -15.45 10.12
CA VAL A 463 23.28 -14.51 11.24
C VAL A 463 23.42 -13.10 10.68
N ALA A 464 22.49 -12.21 11.02
CA ALA A 464 22.61 -10.80 10.72
C ALA A 464 22.37 -9.96 11.97
N VAL A 465 23.11 -8.85 12.06
CA VAL A 465 22.97 -7.83 13.11
C VAL A 465 23.00 -6.46 12.45
N ARG A 466 22.11 -5.57 12.87
CA ARG A 466 22.06 -4.19 12.45
C ARG A 466 21.84 -3.27 13.64
N HIS A 467 22.49 -2.13 13.62
CA HIS A 467 22.27 -1.04 14.56
C HIS A 467 21.93 0.24 13.78
N ASP A 468 20.82 0.87 14.15
CA ASP A 468 20.35 2.14 13.58
C ASP A 468 20.30 3.17 14.72
N ASP A 469 20.88 4.34 14.51
CA ASP A 469 20.89 5.46 15.46
C ASP A 469 20.13 6.65 14.87
N TYR A 470 19.07 7.05 15.57
CA TYR A 470 18.14 8.12 15.16
C TYR A 470 18.36 9.35 16.03
N ASN A 471 18.39 10.53 15.42
CA ASN A 471 18.61 11.77 16.14
C ASN A 471 17.43 12.22 17.02
N ASP A 472 16.24 11.62 16.89
CA ASP A 472 15.02 12.02 17.59
C ASP A 472 14.56 11.05 18.70
N PHE A 473 14.76 9.74 18.58
CA PHE A 473 14.31 8.77 19.60
C PHE A 473 15.38 7.74 20.02
N GLY A 474 16.63 7.88 19.54
CA GLY A 474 17.76 7.04 19.93
C GLY A 474 17.92 5.77 19.08
N GLY A 475 18.72 4.82 19.58
CA GLY A 475 19.16 3.67 18.83
C GLY A 475 18.24 2.46 18.89
N ALA A 476 18.25 1.66 17.81
CA ALA A 476 17.61 0.35 17.70
C ALA A 476 18.61 -0.69 17.21
N THR A 477 18.74 -1.81 17.93
CA THR A 477 19.57 -2.94 17.51
C THR A 477 18.68 -4.13 17.20
N THR A 478 18.86 -4.72 16.02
CA THR A 478 18.13 -5.90 15.58
C THR A 478 19.09 -7.02 15.20
N GLY A 479 18.63 -8.25 15.37
CA GLY A 479 19.36 -9.45 15.01
C GLY A 479 18.47 -10.50 14.41
N SER A 480 19.01 -11.35 13.56
CA SER A 480 18.33 -12.50 13.02
C SER A 480 19.24 -13.71 12.93
N PHE A 481 18.64 -14.87 13.11
CA PHE A 481 19.23 -16.16 12.83
C PHE A 481 18.29 -16.94 11.94
N SER A 482 18.79 -17.46 10.83
CA SER A 482 18.03 -18.33 9.92
C SER A 482 18.82 -19.59 9.64
N SER A 483 18.12 -20.69 9.49
CA SER A 483 18.73 -21.98 9.22
C SER A 483 17.85 -22.84 8.32
N ARG A 484 18.48 -23.67 7.52
CA ARG A 484 17.84 -24.63 6.63
C ARG A 484 18.60 -25.96 6.65
N TYR A 485 17.84 -27.06 6.72
CA TYR A 485 18.37 -28.41 6.61
C TYR A 485 17.68 -29.18 5.50
N ASP A 486 18.45 -29.61 4.50
CA ASP A 486 18.01 -30.43 3.37
C ASP A 486 18.16 -31.92 3.73
N PHE A 487 17.08 -32.59 4.09
CA PHE A 487 17.12 -34.03 4.42
C PHE A 487 17.52 -34.85 3.19
N ASN A 488 16.95 -34.47 2.04
CA ASN A 488 17.21 -35.03 0.74
C ASN A 488 16.74 -34.02 -0.33
N PRO A 489 16.89 -34.25 -1.64
CA PRO A 489 16.45 -33.33 -2.68
C PRO A 489 14.94 -33.02 -2.69
N VAL A 490 14.13 -33.87 -2.03
CA VAL A 490 12.66 -33.70 -2.01
C VAL A 490 12.18 -32.89 -0.81
N VAL A 491 12.88 -32.99 0.34
CA VAL A 491 12.38 -32.46 1.64
C VAL A 491 13.43 -31.61 2.31
N ALA A 492 13.07 -30.38 2.62
CA ALA A 492 13.86 -29.50 3.45
C ALA A 492 13.00 -28.83 4.55
N VAL A 493 13.63 -28.51 5.65
CA VAL A 493 13.05 -27.71 6.74
C VAL A 493 13.87 -26.44 6.89
N ARG A 494 13.18 -25.32 7.09
CA ARG A 494 13.78 -24.02 7.36
C ARG A 494 13.17 -23.36 8.57
N GLY A 495 13.90 -22.47 9.22
CA GLY A 495 13.40 -21.71 10.34
C GLY A 495 14.18 -20.45 10.59
N SER A 496 13.51 -19.45 11.15
CA SER A 496 14.14 -18.20 11.53
C SER A 496 13.63 -17.68 12.86
N VAL A 497 14.49 -16.93 13.53
CA VAL A 497 14.16 -16.11 14.69
C VAL A 497 14.76 -14.73 14.44
N SER A 498 13.96 -13.68 14.55
CA SER A 498 14.44 -12.32 14.33
C SER A 498 13.80 -11.33 15.29
N THR A 499 14.51 -10.26 15.58
CA THR A 499 13.98 -9.03 16.15
C THR A 499 13.83 -7.98 15.05
N GLY A 500 12.81 -7.15 15.18
CA GLY A 500 12.58 -6.05 14.24
C GLY A 500 12.08 -4.82 14.99
N TYR A 501 12.07 -3.72 14.30
CA TYR A 501 11.52 -2.48 14.82
C TYR A 501 10.92 -1.63 13.69
N ARG A 502 10.09 -0.66 14.07
CA ARG A 502 9.61 0.40 13.18
C ARG A 502 9.68 1.74 13.90
N ALA A 503 10.36 2.68 13.30
CA ALA A 503 10.36 4.06 13.74
C ALA A 503 8.97 4.68 13.56
N PRO A 504 8.43 5.48 14.51
CA PRO A 504 7.25 6.30 14.24
C PRO A 504 7.56 7.21 13.05
N SER A 505 6.69 7.29 12.04
CA SER A 505 6.94 8.21 10.93
C SER A 505 6.87 9.67 11.41
N LEU A 506 7.56 10.58 10.71
CA LEU A 506 7.44 12.02 10.97
C LEU A 506 5.98 12.49 10.82
N ALA A 507 5.23 11.91 9.86
CA ALA A 507 3.81 12.17 9.73
C ALA A 507 3.00 11.75 10.98
N GLN A 508 3.30 10.59 11.59
CA GLN A 508 2.61 10.17 12.82
C GLN A 508 2.91 11.08 14.03
N GLN A 509 4.09 11.69 14.04
CA GLN A 509 4.48 12.60 15.14
C GLN A 509 3.86 14.00 14.97
N HIS A 510 3.84 14.52 13.75
CA HIS A 510 3.65 15.96 13.51
C HIS A 510 2.39 16.31 12.73
N TYR A 511 1.71 15.35 12.10
CA TYR A 511 0.48 15.64 11.35
C TYR A 511 -0.59 16.26 12.23
N SER A 512 -1.13 17.41 11.76
CA SER A 512 -2.25 18.09 12.38
C SER A 512 -3.28 18.48 11.31
N ALA A 513 -4.52 18.05 11.49
CA ALA A 513 -5.60 18.43 10.57
C ALA A 513 -6.98 18.30 11.24
N THR A 514 -7.87 19.19 10.84
CA THR A 514 -9.29 19.14 11.22
C THR A 514 -10.11 18.50 10.11
N THR A 515 -10.96 17.55 10.45
CA THR A 515 -11.91 16.91 9.52
C THR A 515 -13.32 17.01 10.09
N SER A 516 -14.31 17.11 9.21
CA SER A 516 -15.72 17.05 9.60
C SER A 516 -16.24 15.62 9.43
N ALA A 517 -16.77 15.02 10.47
CA ALA A 517 -17.30 13.67 10.46
C ALA A 517 -18.77 13.62 10.90
N LEU A 518 -19.59 12.82 10.22
CA LEU A 518 -20.97 12.61 10.63
C LEU A 518 -21.02 11.81 11.94
N ASN A 519 -21.48 12.43 13.01
CA ASN A 519 -21.88 11.73 14.23
C ASN A 519 -23.29 11.18 14.04
N THR A 520 -23.38 9.88 13.78
CA THR A 520 -24.64 9.20 13.51
C THR A 520 -25.59 9.13 14.70
N SER A 521 -25.06 9.26 15.93
CA SER A 521 -25.86 9.24 17.17
C SER A 521 -26.73 10.49 17.34
N ILE A 522 -26.22 11.62 16.85
CA ILE A 522 -26.92 12.91 16.90
C ILE A 522 -27.34 13.41 15.52
N ASN A 523 -27.02 12.65 14.46
CA ASN A 523 -27.26 12.99 13.06
C ASN A 523 -26.77 14.40 12.68
N ALA A 524 -25.58 14.76 13.17
CA ALA A 524 -24.94 16.05 12.93
C ALA A 524 -23.46 15.85 12.59
N TYR A 525 -22.92 16.77 11.76
CA TYR A 525 -21.49 16.81 11.49
C TYR A 525 -20.74 17.43 12.66
N GLN A 526 -19.62 16.83 13.01
CA GLN A 526 -18.75 17.26 14.10
C GLN A 526 -17.31 17.43 13.61
N ASP A 527 -16.69 18.55 14.02
CA ASP A 527 -15.29 18.82 13.71
C ASP A 527 -14.39 18.02 14.63
N GLN A 528 -13.43 17.34 14.03
CA GLN A 528 -12.50 16.42 14.67
C GLN A 528 -11.06 16.83 14.36
N LEU A 529 -10.30 17.18 15.41
CA LEU A 529 -8.87 17.42 15.29
C LEU A 529 -8.10 16.11 15.40
N THR A 530 -7.28 15.78 14.39
CA THR A 530 -6.12 14.91 14.59
C THR A 530 -4.96 15.83 14.95
N ALA A 531 -4.54 15.80 16.20
CA ALA A 531 -3.53 16.71 16.73
C ALA A 531 -2.14 16.08 16.65
N SER A 532 -1.12 16.88 16.32
CA SER A 532 0.27 16.47 16.46
C SER A 532 0.57 16.09 17.91
N VAL A 533 1.46 15.12 18.10
CA VAL A 533 1.75 14.55 19.43
C VAL A 533 2.34 15.59 20.39
N ASP A 534 3.07 16.54 19.87
CA ASP A 534 3.72 17.63 20.60
C ASP A 534 2.83 18.87 20.81
N SER A 535 1.62 18.91 20.22
CA SER A 535 0.71 20.05 20.38
C SER A 535 0.22 20.22 21.82
N PRO A 536 -0.02 21.45 22.29
CA PRO A 536 -0.48 21.71 23.66
C PRO A 536 -1.75 20.95 24.03
N ILE A 537 -2.72 20.85 23.11
CA ILE A 537 -3.97 20.14 23.36
C ILE A 537 -3.77 18.61 23.46
N ALA A 538 -2.92 18.02 22.61
CA ALA A 538 -2.61 16.60 22.68
C ALA A 538 -1.86 16.26 23.98
N ARG A 539 -0.86 17.07 24.37
CA ARG A 539 -0.12 16.90 25.63
C ARG A 539 -1.03 17.02 26.85
N LEU A 540 -1.92 17.99 26.84
CA LEU A 540 -2.92 18.17 27.91
C LEU A 540 -3.82 16.94 28.04
N LEU A 541 -4.18 16.31 26.92
CA LEU A 541 -5.01 15.09 26.87
C LEU A 541 -4.18 13.79 27.05
N GLY A 542 -2.88 13.89 27.36
CA GLY A 542 -2.02 12.77 27.74
C GLY A 542 -1.23 12.16 26.59
N ALA A 543 -0.97 12.90 25.50
CA ALA A 543 -0.02 12.46 24.48
C ALA A 543 1.42 12.47 25.04
N GLU A 544 2.18 11.44 24.68
CA GLU A 544 3.59 11.26 25.01
C GLU A 544 4.42 11.18 23.74
N ASP A 545 5.72 11.42 23.80
CA ASP A 545 6.62 11.21 22.68
C ASP A 545 6.52 9.77 22.17
N LEU A 546 6.43 9.62 20.85
CA LEU A 546 6.32 8.29 20.26
C LEU A 546 7.66 7.56 20.34
N LYS A 547 7.56 6.25 20.58
CA LYS A 547 8.69 5.32 20.64
C LYS A 547 8.63 4.36 19.46
N ALA A 548 9.78 3.75 19.12
CA ALA A 548 9.80 2.70 18.12
C ALA A 548 8.96 1.50 18.55
N GLU A 549 8.15 0.97 17.62
CA GLU A 549 7.55 -0.37 17.74
C GLU A 549 8.68 -1.40 17.74
N LYS A 550 8.55 -2.45 18.54
CA LYS A 550 9.54 -3.54 18.62
C LYS A 550 8.88 -4.86 18.33
N SER A 551 9.47 -5.66 17.45
CA SER A 551 8.94 -6.98 17.12
C SER A 551 9.89 -8.12 17.48
N ARG A 552 9.26 -9.31 17.69
CA ARG A 552 9.94 -10.62 17.75
C ARG A 552 9.19 -11.57 16.85
N ASN A 553 9.92 -12.11 15.87
CA ASN A 553 9.39 -12.99 14.86
C ASN A 553 10.01 -14.38 15.00
N ILE A 554 9.19 -15.41 14.85
CA ILE A 554 9.62 -16.82 14.79
C ILE A 554 8.89 -17.44 13.63
N SER A 555 9.60 -18.12 12.74
CA SER A 555 9.02 -18.89 11.66
C SER A 555 9.64 -20.28 11.54
N LEU A 556 8.83 -21.24 11.06
CA LEU A 556 9.24 -22.60 10.75
C LEU A 556 8.56 -23.03 9.45
N GLY A 557 9.33 -23.53 8.51
CA GLY A 557 8.83 -23.90 7.19
C GLY A 557 9.27 -25.30 6.75
N LEU A 558 8.38 -25.93 5.98
CA LEU A 558 8.64 -27.19 5.25
C LEU A 558 8.65 -26.86 3.76
N VAL A 559 9.66 -27.34 3.04
CA VAL A 559 9.77 -27.22 1.58
C VAL A 559 9.75 -28.63 0.99
N LEU A 560 8.89 -28.84 0.02
CA LEU A 560 8.70 -30.13 -0.68
C LEU A 560 8.87 -29.92 -2.18
N GLN A 561 9.73 -30.74 -2.81
CA GLN A 561 9.95 -30.77 -4.26
C GLN A 561 10.06 -32.22 -4.75
N PRO A 562 8.93 -32.97 -4.81
CA PRO A 562 8.96 -34.38 -5.25
C PRO A 562 9.41 -34.57 -6.69
N THR A 563 9.15 -33.58 -7.56
CA THR A 563 9.55 -33.54 -8.97
C THR A 563 9.95 -32.13 -9.38
N ASP A 564 10.59 -31.96 -10.51
CA ASP A 564 10.94 -30.63 -11.07
C ASP A 564 9.71 -29.82 -11.46
N ASP A 565 8.56 -30.47 -11.66
CA ASP A 565 7.30 -29.84 -12.06
C ASP A 565 6.34 -29.58 -10.89
N PHE A 566 6.63 -30.08 -9.68
CA PHE A 566 5.79 -29.87 -8.50
C PHE A 566 6.62 -29.45 -7.29
N SER A 567 6.19 -28.38 -6.66
CA SER A 567 6.74 -27.95 -5.37
C SER A 567 5.67 -27.40 -4.45
N ALA A 568 5.90 -27.49 -3.16
CA ALA A 568 5.04 -26.94 -2.13
C ALA A 568 5.83 -26.41 -0.94
N THR A 569 5.35 -25.35 -0.31
CA THR A 569 5.86 -24.83 0.97
C THR A 569 4.75 -24.70 1.97
N LEU A 570 5.07 -24.93 3.25
CA LEU A 570 4.21 -24.66 4.39
C LEU A 570 5.05 -23.92 5.41
N ASP A 571 4.66 -22.72 5.76
CA ASP A 571 5.35 -21.85 6.71
C ASP A 571 4.40 -21.45 7.83
N VAL A 572 4.75 -21.74 9.09
CA VAL A 572 4.05 -21.31 10.29
C VAL A 572 4.84 -20.22 10.98
N TYR A 573 4.16 -19.21 11.53
CA TYR A 573 4.83 -18.06 12.09
C TYR A 573 4.11 -17.46 13.29
N GLN A 574 4.88 -16.75 14.13
CA GLN A 574 4.40 -15.87 15.17
C GLN A 574 5.16 -14.56 15.14
N ILE A 575 4.43 -13.44 15.17
CA ILE A 575 4.95 -12.07 15.23
C ILE A 575 4.35 -11.40 16.46
N ASN A 576 5.19 -10.99 17.40
CA ASN A 576 4.79 -10.17 18.54
C ASN A 576 5.28 -8.75 18.31
N ILE A 577 4.42 -7.76 18.46
CA ILE A 577 4.76 -6.34 18.32
C ILE A 577 4.38 -5.64 19.60
N ASN A 578 5.36 -5.04 20.26
CA ASN A 578 5.17 -4.23 21.45
C ASN A 578 5.25 -2.74 21.11
N ASP A 579 4.61 -1.91 21.93
CA ASP A 579 4.59 -0.45 21.76
C ASP A 579 4.04 -0.02 20.39
N ARG A 580 3.03 -0.71 19.85
CA ARG A 580 2.48 -0.42 18.53
C ARG A 580 1.88 0.98 18.47
N VAL A 581 2.26 1.76 17.43
CA VAL A 581 1.76 3.11 17.19
C VAL A 581 0.36 3.05 16.61
N THR A 582 -0.59 3.67 17.27
CA THR A 582 -2.00 3.72 16.87
C THR A 582 -2.58 5.09 17.10
N LEU A 583 -3.66 5.43 16.41
CA LEU A 583 -4.48 6.60 16.76
C LEU A 583 -5.27 6.32 18.04
N SER A 584 -5.33 7.30 18.93
CA SER A 584 -6.21 7.26 20.10
C SER A 584 -7.69 7.22 19.69
N SER A 585 -8.57 6.93 20.62
CA SER A 585 -10.01 7.19 20.46
C SER A 585 -10.29 8.68 20.23
N ASN A 586 -11.47 8.96 19.69
CA ASN A 586 -11.95 10.33 19.57
C ASN A 586 -12.39 10.82 20.95
N LEU A 587 -11.57 11.66 21.57
CA LEU A 587 -11.85 12.28 22.85
C LEU A 587 -12.83 13.43 22.68
N ASN A 588 -14.09 13.25 23.08
CA ASN A 588 -15.12 14.30 22.99
C ASN A 588 -14.83 15.38 24.04
N VAL A 589 -14.32 16.52 23.58
CA VAL A 589 -13.96 17.65 24.45
C VAL A 589 -15.11 18.64 24.67
N GLN A 590 -16.28 18.43 24.03
CA GLN A 590 -17.49 19.28 24.21
C GLN A 590 -18.36 18.89 25.41
N THR A 591 -17.94 17.88 26.19
CA THR A 591 -18.60 17.64 27.50
C THR A 591 -18.33 18.80 28.46
N ALA A 592 -19.24 19.06 29.41
CA ALA A 592 -19.03 20.13 30.37
C ALA A 592 -17.70 20.02 31.13
N ALA A 593 -17.29 18.77 31.48
CA ALA A 593 -16.00 18.50 32.10
C ALA A 593 -14.83 18.79 31.17
N GLY A 594 -14.92 18.38 29.92
CA GLY A 594 -13.90 18.64 28.90
C GLY A 594 -13.70 20.13 28.63
N GLN A 595 -14.79 20.88 28.45
CA GLN A 595 -14.72 22.32 28.26
C GLN A 595 -14.09 23.02 29.46
N ALA A 596 -14.53 22.66 30.69
CA ALA A 596 -13.96 23.22 31.92
C ALA A 596 -12.45 22.91 32.04
N TYR A 597 -12.03 21.69 31.69
CA TYR A 597 -10.64 21.26 31.70
C TYR A 597 -9.79 22.03 30.68
N LEU A 598 -10.27 22.19 29.45
CA LEU A 598 -9.57 22.96 28.42
C LEU A 598 -9.44 24.43 28.82
N ALA A 599 -10.55 25.07 29.29
CA ALA A 599 -10.55 26.45 29.72
C ALA A 599 -9.60 26.73 30.89
N ALA A 600 -9.53 25.81 31.88
CA ALA A 600 -8.63 25.92 33.02
C ALA A 600 -7.15 25.87 32.59
N ASN A 601 -6.84 25.32 31.42
CA ASN A 601 -5.50 25.20 30.86
C ASN A 601 -5.24 26.15 29.66
N GLY A 602 -6.12 27.15 29.47
CA GLY A 602 -5.94 28.19 28.45
C GLY A 602 -6.15 27.74 27.00
N ILE A 603 -6.79 26.58 26.79
CA ILE A 603 -7.13 26.08 25.46
C ILE A 603 -8.55 26.55 25.07
N PRO A 604 -8.76 27.11 23.86
CA PRO A 604 -10.09 27.45 23.36
C PRO A 604 -11.03 26.24 23.34
N THR A 605 -12.28 26.44 23.81
CA THR A 605 -13.24 25.34 24.03
C THR A 605 -14.21 25.12 22.86
N ASP A 606 -14.27 26.07 21.91
CA ASP A 606 -15.25 26.12 20.84
C ASP A 606 -14.72 25.66 19.47
N LEU A 607 -13.43 25.34 19.38
CA LEU A 607 -12.80 25.02 18.09
C LEU A 607 -13.06 23.58 17.63
N TYR A 608 -13.10 22.60 18.56
CA TYR A 608 -13.18 21.19 18.22
C TYR A 608 -14.21 20.48 19.05
N GLN A 609 -14.91 19.52 18.46
CA GLN A 609 -15.83 18.63 19.15
C GLN A 609 -15.12 17.42 19.74
N SER A 610 -14.10 16.94 19.00
CA SER A 610 -13.28 15.85 19.47
C SER A 610 -11.83 16.01 19.01
N VAL A 611 -10.93 15.45 19.80
CA VAL A 611 -9.48 15.43 19.57
C VAL A 611 -8.99 13.98 19.61
N ARG A 612 -8.07 13.64 18.74
CA ARG A 612 -7.31 12.37 18.75
C ARG A 612 -5.85 12.64 18.43
N TYR A 613 -4.97 11.73 18.83
CA TYR A 613 -3.53 11.83 18.61
C TYR A 613 -2.91 10.43 18.51
N PHE A 614 -1.67 10.34 18.03
CA PHE A 614 -0.93 9.07 17.98
C PHE A 614 -0.36 8.70 19.34
N THR A 615 -0.29 7.38 19.61
CA THR A 615 0.14 6.85 20.89
C THR A 615 0.70 5.42 20.76
N ASN A 616 1.73 5.07 21.55
CA ASN A 616 2.23 3.69 21.69
C ASN A 616 1.45 2.94 22.79
N ALA A 617 0.19 2.63 22.53
CA ALA A 617 -0.71 2.13 23.56
C ALA A 617 -1.02 0.63 23.49
N VAL A 618 -0.57 -0.08 22.47
CA VAL A 618 -1.08 -1.43 22.16
C VAL A 618 0.06 -2.40 21.89
N ASP A 619 -0.02 -3.58 22.54
CA ASP A 619 0.79 -4.74 22.16
C ASP A 619 -0.06 -5.75 21.40
N THR A 620 0.51 -6.38 20.39
CA THR A 620 -0.20 -7.34 19.55
C THR A 620 0.62 -8.62 19.33
N GLN A 621 -0.11 -9.73 19.11
CA GLN A 621 0.45 -11.00 18.67
C GLN A 621 -0.31 -11.47 17.43
N THR A 622 0.42 -11.74 16.34
CA THR A 622 -0.10 -12.37 15.13
C THR A 622 0.47 -13.77 14.98
N ARG A 623 -0.39 -14.75 14.76
CA ARG A 623 -0.02 -16.13 14.43
C ARG A 623 -0.68 -16.53 13.13
N GLY A 624 0.03 -17.31 12.33
CA GLY A 624 -0.53 -17.75 11.07
C GLY A 624 0.20 -18.89 10.41
N VAL A 625 -0.34 -19.25 9.25
CA VAL A 625 0.20 -20.26 8.35
C VAL A 625 0.04 -19.80 6.91
N ASP A 626 1.10 -19.95 6.13
CA ASP A 626 1.10 -19.74 4.68
C ASP A 626 1.43 -21.06 4.00
N ILE A 627 0.65 -21.42 2.99
CA ILE A 627 0.86 -22.58 2.13
C ILE A 627 0.92 -22.09 0.70
N THR A 628 1.92 -22.55 -0.05
CA THR A 628 2.03 -22.31 -1.48
C THR A 628 2.36 -23.62 -2.17
N GLY A 629 1.64 -23.93 -3.25
CA GLY A 629 1.90 -25.07 -4.12
C GLY A 629 1.92 -24.62 -5.56
N GLN A 630 2.85 -25.16 -6.35
CA GLN A 630 2.94 -24.91 -7.78
C GLN A 630 3.08 -26.23 -8.52
N HIS A 631 2.39 -26.34 -9.64
CA HIS A 631 2.44 -27.51 -10.52
C HIS A 631 2.44 -27.08 -11.97
N ARG A 632 3.35 -27.65 -12.74
CA ARG A 632 3.42 -27.51 -14.19
C ARG A 632 3.10 -28.86 -14.82
N TYR A 633 2.28 -28.82 -15.84
CA TYR A 633 1.94 -30.03 -16.58
C TYR A 633 2.05 -29.76 -18.08
N ARG A 634 2.72 -30.65 -18.78
CA ARG A 634 2.84 -30.62 -20.24
C ARG A 634 2.01 -31.77 -20.80
N PHE A 635 1.03 -31.45 -21.63
CA PHE A 635 0.20 -32.41 -22.31
C PHE A 635 0.92 -32.95 -23.57
N ASP A 636 0.63 -34.18 -23.95
CA ASP A 636 1.22 -34.81 -25.18
C ASP A 636 0.85 -34.03 -26.44
N ASN A 637 -0.23 -33.28 -26.44
CA ASN A 637 -0.68 -32.44 -27.56
C ASN A 637 0.01 -31.06 -27.63
N GLY A 638 1.09 -30.84 -26.87
CA GLY A 638 1.84 -29.59 -26.81
C GLY A 638 1.28 -28.54 -25.87
N GLY A 639 0.11 -28.77 -25.27
CA GLY A 639 -0.47 -27.86 -24.27
C GLY A 639 0.36 -27.80 -22.99
N ARG A 640 0.42 -26.60 -22.35
CA ARG A 640 1.09 -26.38 -21.07
C ARG A 640 0.09 -25.83 -20.07
N LEU A 641 0.11 -26.37 -18.86
CA LEU A 641 -0.73 -25.92 -17.73
C LEU A 641 0.18 -25.56 -16.56
N ASN A 642 0.10 -24.30 -16.11
CA ASN A 642 0.77 -23.84 -14.90
C ASN A 642 -0.29 -23.51 -13.86
N SER A 643 -0.23 -24.15 -12.70
CA SER A 643 -1.21 -23.95 -11.63
C SER A 643 -0.50 -23.57 -10.35
N THR A 644 -1.03 -22.58 -9.65
CA THR A 644 -0.55 -22.13 -8.34
C THR A 644 -1.72 -22.12 -7.36
N VAL A 645 -1.51 -22.73 -6.20
CA VAL A 645 -2.42 -22.67 -5.05
C VAL A 645 -1.72 -21.91 -3.94
N GLY A 646 -2.37 -20.92 -3.39
CA GLY A 646 -1.90 -20.18 -2.23
C GLY A 646 -2.97 -20.13 -1.14
N TYR A 647 -2.60 -20.41 0.10
CA TYR A 647 -3.46 -20.24 1.26
C TYR A 647 -2.72 -19.48 2.35
N SER A 648 -3.36 -18.46 2.92
CA SER A 648 -2.85 -17.73 4.08
C SER A 648 -3.93 -17.66 5.16
N TYR A 649 -3.51 -17.92 6.39
CA TYR A 649 -4.30 -17.69 7.58
C TYR A 649 -3.49 -16.88 8.58
N ALA A 650 -4.03 -15.74 9.00
CA ALA A 650 -3.42 -14.86 9.99
C ALA A 650 -4.44 -14.46 11.04
N LYS A 651 -4.09 -14.56 12.31
CA LYS A 651 -4.92 -14.11 13.44
C LYS A 651 -4.12 -13.21 14.36
N THR A 652 -4.51 -11.94 14.40
CA THR A 652 -3.95 -10.95 15.33
C THR A 652 -4.81 -10.88 16.60
N ARG A 653 -4.16 -10.72 17.72
CA ARG A 653 -4.78 -10.44 19.03
C ARG A 653 -4.10 -9.23 19.65
N VAL A 654 -4.88 -8.36 20.25
CA VAL A 654 -4.36 -7.36 21.20
C VAL A 654 -4.04 -8.10 22.50
N THR A 655 -2.79 -8.08 22.92
CA THR A 655 -2.31 -8.79 24.11
C THR A 655 -2.25 -7.89 25.33
N ASP A 656 -2.02 -6.59 25.11
CA ASP A 656 -2.02 -5.57 26.15
C ASP A 656 -2.50 -4.24 25.61
N ILE A 657 -3.12 -3.43 26.45
CA ILE A 657 -3.43 -2.01 26.21
C ILE A 657 -2.97 -1.26 27.44
N LYS A 658 -2.06 -0.31 27.25
CA LYS A 658 -1.57 0.53 28.35
C LYS A 658 -2.71 1.34 28.96
N ASP A 659 -2.64 1.53 30.25
CA ASP A 659 -3.59 2.33 31.01
C ASP A 659 -3.75 3.74 30.43
N ASN A 660 -4.92 4.33 30.65
CA ASN A 660 -5.16 5.70 30.24
C ASN A 660 -4.21 6.64 30.97
N PRO A 661 -3.67 7.66 30.27
CA PRO A 661 -2.87 8.69 30.90
C PRO A 661 -3.63 9.37 32.05
N THR A 662 -2.93 9.71 33.13
CA THR A 662 -3.52 10.40 34.30
C THR A 662 -4.25 11.67 33.87
N ALA A 663 -3.74 12.39 32.87
CA ALA A 663 -4.35 13.59 32.32
C ALA A 663 -5.78 13.33 31.78
N LEU A 664 -6.04 12.19 31.15
CA LEU A 664 -7.41 11.82 30.69
C LEU A 664 -8.37 11.62 31.88
N ALA A 665 -7.93 10.98 32.95
CA ALA A 665 -8.73 10.80 34.16
C ALA A 665 -9.04 12.17 34.84
N GLN A 666 -8.08 13.08 34.87
CA GLN A 666 -8.24 14.42 35.42
C GLN A 666 -9.13 15.32 34.57
N SER A 667 -9.19 15.11 33.26
CA SER A 667 -10.04 15.89 32.35
C SER A 667 -11.54 15.63 32.53
N GLY A 668 -11.94 14.64 33.30
CA GLY A 668 -13.32 14.18 33.43
C GLY A 668 -13.84 13.48 32.16
N LEU A 669 -12.98 13.23 31.21
CA LEU A 669 -13.28 12.46 30.00
C LEU A 669 -13.07 10.98 30.32
N ASN A 670 -14.18 10.29 30.60
CA ASN A 670 -14.15 8.85 30.91
C ASN A 670 -14.19 8.02 29.62
N LEU A 671 -13.12 8.14 28.81
CA LEU A 671 -12.98 7.46 27.52
C LEU A 671 -11.74 6.55 27.53
N ASP A 672 -11.89 5.39 26.90
CA ASP A 672 -10.76 4.49 26.69
C ASP A 672 -9.74 5.13 25.73
N ARG A 673 -8.45 4.94 26.01
CA ARG A 673 -7.35 5.44 25.17
C ARG A 673 -7.42 4.90 23.74
N ILE A 674 -7.83 3.63 23.58
CA ILE A 674 -8.08 2.96 22.31
C ILE A 674 -9.54 2.53 22.29
N ASP A 675 -10.27 2.97 21.29
CA ASP A 675 -11.69 2.65 21.18
C ASP A 675 -11.95 1.17 20.82
N ARG A 676 -13.19 0.76 21.05
CA ARG A 676 -13.64 -0.62 20.82
C ARG A 676 -13.43 -1.05 19.37
N ARG A 677 -13.70 -0.16 18.42
CA ARG A 677 -13.57 -0.45 16.99
C ARG A 677 -12.13 -0.73 16.59
N ASP A 678 -11.19 0.04 17.12
CA ASP A 678 -9.77 -0.18 16.83
C ASP A 678 -9.26 -1.46 17.51
N ARG A 679 -9.63 -1.68 18.77
CA ARG A 679 -9.23 -2.86 19.55
C ARG A 679 -9.70 -4.19 18.96
N TYR A 680 -10.99 -4.30 18.60
CA TYR A 680 -11.61 -5.55 18.16
C TYR A 680 -11.88 -5.62 16.66
N GLY A 681 -11.64 -4.54 15.92
CA GLY A 681 -11.87 -4.44 14.49
C GLY A 681 -10.57 -4.16 13.74
N VAL A 682 -10.18 -2.90 13.65
CA VAL A 682 -9.09 -2.46 12.76
C VAL A 682 -7.77 -3.19 13.02
N LEU A 683 -7.41 -3.42 14.29
CA LEU A 683 -6.19 -4.13 14.68
C LEU A 683 -6.30 -5.65 14.59
N THR A 684 -7.50 -6.22 14.45
CA THR A 684 -7.71 -7.66 14.58
C THR A 684 -8.57 -8.27 13.47
N ASP A 685 -9.87 -7.98 13.42
CA ASP A 685 -10.87 -8.78 12.68
C ASP A 685 -11.49 -8.06 11.47
N SER A 686 -11.16 -6.80 11.21
CA SER A 686 -11.66 -6.07 10.04
C SER A 686 -10.99 -6.49 8.72
N THR A 687 -9.89 -7.23 8.79
CA THR A 687 -9.27 -7.90 7.63
C THR A 687 -9.62 -9.39 7.69
N PRO A 688 -9.96 -10.04 6.55
CA PRO A 688 -10.20 -11.48 6.53
C PRO A 688 -9.01 -12.26 7.09
N ARG A 689 -9.28 -13.17 8.05
CA ARG A 689 -8.22 -14.01 8.64
C ARG A 689 -7.68 -15.04 7.68
N SER A 690 -8.44 -15.43 6.67
CA SER A 690 -8.03 -16.44 5.69
C SER A 690 -8.27 -15.96 4.27
N LYS A 691 -7.35 -16.32 3.37
CA LYS A 691 -7.48 -16.12 1.95
C LYS A 691 -6.91 -17.34 1.22
N LEU A 692 -7.64 -17.84 0.24
CA LEU A 692 -7.23 -18.92 -0.64
C LEU A 692 -7.25 -18.39 -2.07
N SER A 693 -6.18 -18.60 -2.82
CA SER A 693 -6.11 -18.34 -4.26
C SER A 693 -5.79 -19.62 -5.01
N PHE A 694 -6.43 -19.81 -6.14
CA PHE A 694 -6.09 -20.81 -7.14
C PHE A 694 -6.00 -20.13 -8.49
N SER A 695 -4.80 -20.04 -9.03
CA SER A 695 -4.53 -19.47 -10.34
C SER A 695 -4.05 -20.56 -11.29
N THR A 696 -4.54 -20.56 -12.52
CA THR A 696 -4.09 -21.50 -13.54
C THR A 696 -4.03 -20.83 -14.91
N ASP A 697 -2.91 -21.09 -15.60
CA ASP A 697 -2.64 -20.62 -16.95
C ASP A 697 -2.48 -21.83 -17.87
N TYR A 698 -3.33 -21.92 -18.87
CA TYR A 698 -3.21 -22.91 -19.94
C TYR A 698 -2.80 -22.23 -21.24
N SER A 699 -1.80 -22.77 -21.89
CA SER A 699 -1.37 -22.28 -23.22
C SER A 699 -1.23 -23.44 -24.20
N LYS A 700 -1.71 -23.23 -25.41
CA LYS A 700 -1.55 -24.15 -26.53
C LYS A 700 -1.58 -23.39 -27.84
N ASP A 701 -0.56 -23.61 -28.66
CA ASP A 701 -0.36 -22.90 -29.92
C ASP A 701 -0.47 -21.36 -29.68
N ASN A 702 -1.38 -20.68 -30.35
CA ASN A 702 -1.62 -19.24 -30.22
C ASN A 702 -2.63 -18.87 -29.12
N TRP A 703 -3.22 -19.86 -28.44
CA TRP A 703 -4.26 -19.62 -27.43
C TRP A 703 -3.70 -19.66 -26.02
N GLY A 704 -4.15 -18.73 -25.21
CA GLY A 704 -3.97 -18.70 -23.77
C GLY A 704 -5.31 -18.63 -23.04
N LEU A 705 -5.42 -19.35 -21.93
CA LEU A 705 -6.57 -19.27 -21.00
C LEU A 705 -6.02 -19.02 -19.61
N HIS A 706 -6.60 -18.06 -18.91
CA HIS A 706 -6.28 -17.79 -17.51
C HIS A 706 -7.54 -17.90 -16.67
N ALA A 707 -7.43 -18.53 -15.51
CA ALA A 707 -8.48 -18.54 -14.50
C ALA A 707 -7.84 -18.30 -13.12
N ASN A 708 -8.46 -17.41 -12.35
CA ASN A 708 -8.04 -17.13 -10.98
C ASN A 708 -9.27 -17.14 -10.06
N LEU A 709 -9.28 -18.06 -9.10
CA LEU A 709 -10.35 -18.23 -8.14
C LEU A 709 -9.84 -17.85 -6.75
N VAL A 710 -10.39 -16.79 -6.18
CA VAL A 710 -10.02 -16.29 -4.85
C VAL A 710 -11.17 -16.43 -3.88
N ARG A 711 -10.92 -17.04 -2.72
CA ARG A 711 -11.83 -17.04 -1.59
C ARG A 711 -11.31 -16.07 -0.52
N TYR A 712 -12.05 -15.02 -0.29
CA TYR A 712 -11.85 -14.13 0.85
C TYR A 712 -12.64 -14.67 2.05
N GLY A 713 -11.97 -14.81 3.19
CA GLY A 713 -12.61 -15.23 4.44
C GLY A 713 -13.58 -14.18 4.99
N SER A 714 -14.35 -14.55 5.99
CA SER A 714 -15.24 -13.61 6.70
C SER A 714 -14.42 -12.59 7.50
N PHE A 715 -14.98 -11.39 7.66
CA PHE A 715 -14.40 -10.33 8.49
C PHE A 715 -15.49 -9.65 9.33
N LEU A 716 -15.07 -8.83 10.30
CA LEU A 716 -15.96 -8.19 11.27
C LEU A 716 -15.84 -6.67 11.19
N ALA A 717 -16.94 -5.98 10.98
CA ALA A 717 -17.05 -4.56 11.26
C ALA A 717 -17.50 -4.35 12.70
N VAL A 718 -16.66 -3.64 13.46
CA VAL A 718 -16.93 -3.34 14.87
C VAL A 718 -17.37 -1.89 15.02
N SER A 719 -18.44 -1.69 15.79
CA SER A 719 -18.97 -0.36 16.09
C SER A 719 -18.52 0.13 17.47
N ASN A 720 -18.22 1.42 17.59
CA ASN A 720 -17.99 2.04 18.90
C ASN A 720 -19.26 2.21 19.73
N THR A 721 -20.45 2.15 19.08
CA THR A 721 -21.74 2.24 19.76
C THR A 721 -22.03 1.04 20.65
N GLY A 722 -21.51 -0.14 20.29
CA GLY A 722 -21.63 -1.35 21.11
C GLY A 722 -21.76 -2.64 20.28
N PRO A 723 -21.67 -3.82 20.93
CA PRO A 723 -21.67 -5.13 20.25
C PRO A 723 -22.91 -5.43 19.39
N ALA A 724 -24.07 -4.86 19.74
CA ALA A 724 -25.31 -5.02 18.97
C ALA A 724 -25.23 -4.41 17.56
N TYR A 725 -24.29 -3.49 17.35
CA TYR A 725 -24.03 -2.83 16.07
C TYR A 725 -22.89 -3.46 15.27
N ASP A 726 -22.27 -4.51 15.79
CA ASP A 726 -21.25 -5.24 15.03
C ASP A 726 -21.90 -6.06 13.92
N GLN A 727 -21.19 -6.18 12.82
CA GLN A 727 -21.65 -7.01 11.71
C GLN A 727 -20.51 -7.88 11.17
N ARG A 728 -20.76 -9.19 11.09
CA ARG A 728 -19.92 -10.12 10.36
C ARG A 728 -20.33 -10.12 8.89
N PHE A 729 -19.35 -10.01 8.01
CA PHE A 729 -19.50 -10.17 6.58
C PHE A 729 -18.99 -11.56 6.19
N ASP A 730 -19.79 -12.33 5.47
CA ASP A 730 -19.50 -13.70 5.13
C ASP A 730 -18.38 -13.83 4.07
N ALA A 731 -17.76 -15.00 4.05
CA ALA A 731 -16.76 -15.32 3.05
C ALA A 731 -17.34 -15.33 1.64
N LYS A 732 -16.58 -14.83 0.66
CA LYS A 732 -16.99 -14.77 -0.75
C LYS A 732 -15.93 -15.40 -1.64
N TRP A 733 -16.41 -16.01 -2.71
CA TRP A 733 -15.59 -16.47 -3.82
C TRP A 733 -15.69 -15.48 -4.96
N VAL A 734 -14.55 -15.19 -5.57
CA VAL A 734 -14.41 -14.29 -6.73
C VAL A 734 -13.67 -15.07 -7.81
N LEU A 735 -14.23 -15.11 -9.00
CA LEU A 735 -13.66 -15.81 -10.16
C LEU A 735 -13.34 -14.80 -11.25
N ASP A 736 -12.08 -14.80 -11.68
CA ASP A 736 -11.60 -14.03 -12.83
C ASP A 736 -11.27 -15.01 -13.96
N LEU A 737 -11.63 -14.67 -15.19
CA LEU A 737 -11.40 -15.49 -16.38
C LEU A 737 -10.93 -14.60 -17.54
N SER A 738 -9.91 -15.08 -18.27
CA SER A 738 -9.57 -14.45 -19.55
C SER A 738 -9.13 -15.45 -20.59
N THR A 739 -9.26 -15.08 -21.85
CA THR A 739 -8.71 -15.80 -23.00
C THR A 739 -7.88 -14.84 -23.81
N SER A 740 -6.76 -15.33 -24.35
CA SER A 740 -5.88 -14.58 -25.21
C SER A 740 -5.59 -15.33 -26.50
N TYR A 741 -5.35 -14.57 -27.57
CA TYR A 741 -4.97 -15.10 -28.87
C TYR A 741 -3.80 -14.30 -29.44
N ARG A 742 -2.71 -14.98 -29.77
CA ARG A 742 -1.53 -14.40 -30.40
C ARG A 742 -1.66 -14.47 -31.92
N TYR A 743 -1.54 -13.31 -32.57
CA TYR A 743 -1.50 -13.19 -34.01
C TYR A 743 -0.25 -12.39 -34.41
N THR A 744 0.75 -13.08 -34.91
CA THR A 744 2.09 -12.52 -35.12
C THR A 744 2.60 -11.83 -33.84
N ASP A 745 2.89 -10.55 -33.88
CA ASP A 745 3.41 -9.71 -32.79
C ASP A 745 2.30 -9.12 -31.90
N TRP A 746 1.03 -9.43 -32.23
CA TRP A 746 -0.12 -8.98 -31.45
C TRP A 746 -0.62 -10.05 -30.49
N LEU A 747 -0.93 -9.67 -29.28
CA LEU A 747 -1.68 -10.46 -28.31
C LEU A 747 -2.98 -9.75 -27.97
N PHE A 748 -4.09 -10.37 -28.35
CA PHE A 748 -5.43 -9.90 -28.00
C PHE A 748 -5.97 -10.68 -26.83
N THR A 749 -6.50 -9.97 -25.80
CA THR A 749 -7.08 -10.58 -24.61
C THR A 749 -8.49 -10.07 -24.38
N VAL A 750 -9.40 -10.96 -24.09
CA VAL A 750 -10.76 -10.67 -23.60
C VAL A 750 -10.89 -11.30 -22.23
N GLY A 751 -11.33 -10.54 -21.26
CA GLY A 751 -11.42 -11.04 -19.89
C GLY A 751 -12.55 -10.41 -19.09
N GLY A 752 -12.78 -11.02 -17.94
CA GLY A 752 -13.67 -10.50 -16.93
C GLY A 752 -13.15 -10.83 -15.55
N ASP A 753 -13.15 -9.82 -14.70
CA ASP A 753 -12.86 -9.94 -13.28
C ASP A 753 -14.16 -10.09 -12.52
N ASN A 754 -14.17 -10.95 -11.50
CA ASN A 754 -15.37 -11.23 -10.73
C ASN A 754 -16.57 -11.60 -11.65
N VAL A 755 -16.35 -12.50 -12.61
CA VAL A 755 -17.37 -12.87 -13.63
C VAL A 755 -18.65 -13.46 -13.03
N THR A 756 -18.60 -13.86 -11.77
CA THR A 756 -19.77 -14.32 -11.00
C THR A 756 -20.59 -13.19 -10.40
N ASP A 757 -20.20 -11.93 -10.63
CA ASP A 757 -20.84 -10.70 -10.12
C ASP A 757 -21.02 -10.71 -8.59
N ALA A 758 -20.02 -11.22 -7.85
CA ALA A 758 -20.05 -11.32 -6.40
C ALA A 758 -19.98 -9.94 -5.73
N TYR A 759 -20.80 -9.74 -4.71
CA TYR A 759 -20.81 -8.53 -3.87
C TYR A 759 -20.58 -8.90 -2.41
N PRO A 760 -20.01 -7.99 -1.60
CA PRO A 760 -20.04 -8.17 -0.15
C PRO A 760 -21.47 -8.17 0.38
N ASP A 761 -21.67 -8.68 1.59
CA ASP A 761 -22.99 -8.61 2.22
C ASP A 761 -23.40 -7.15 2.44
N LYS A 762 -24.68 -6.88 2.35
CA LYS A 762 -25.21 -5.55 2.64
C LYS A 762 -25.09 -5.24 4.13
N ARG A 763 -24.84 -3.99 4.45
CA ARG A 763 -24.92 -3.50 5.82
C ARG A 763 -26.34 -3.66 6.36
N ASN A 764 -26.50 -4.15 7.59
CA ASN A 764 -27.77 -4.21 8.26
C ASN A 764 -28.27 -2.81 8.69
N SER A 765 -29.52 -2.70 9.06
CA SER A 765 -30.13 -1.41 9.43
C SER A 765 -29.46 -0.74 10.64
N LEU A 766 -28.94 -1.52 11.58
CA LEU A 766 -28.23 -1.01 12.75
C LEU A 766 -26.85 -0.45 12.38
N ASN A 767 -26.19 -1.07 11.40
CA ASN A 767 -24.86 -0.69 10.94
C ASN A 767 -24.89 0.32 9.77
N ASN A 768 -26.08 0.70 9.32
CA ASN A 768 -26.34 1.75 8.36
C ASN A 768 -27.20 2.86 9.00
N PRO A 769 -26.73 3.49 10.09
CA PRO A 769 -27.49 4.52 10.79
C PRO A 769 -27.63 5.76 9.89
N GLY A 770 -28.77 6.39 9.96
CA GLY A 770 -29.05 7.62 9.22
C GLY A 770 -29.56 7.37 7.79
N HIS A 771 -29.87 6.15 7.38
CA HIS A 771 -30.55 5.82 6.12
C HIS A 771 -29.92 6.43 4.86
N GLN A 772 -28.59 6.62 4.86
CA GLN A 772 -27.85 7.14 3.69
C GLN A 772 -27.79 6.13 2.54
N ASN A 773 -28.33 4.94 2.74
CA ASN A 773 -28.29 3.82 1.80
C ASN A 773 -26.88 3.50 1.30
N VAL A 774 -25.91 3.61 2.21
CA VAL A 774 -24.57 3.07 2.07
C VAL A 774 -24.67 1.55 2.26
N ASN A 775 -25.12 0.87 1.23
CA ASN A 775 -25.48 -0.55 1.31
C ASN A 775 -24.30 -1.47 1.64
N TYR A 776 -23.08 -1.06 1.29
CA TYR A 776 -21.87 -1.86 1.45
C TYR A 776 -20.88 -1.19 2.39
N ILE A 777 -19.98 -1.98 2.95
CA ILE A 777 -18.89 -1.46 3.76
C ILE A 777 -17.77 -0.93 2.86
N SER A 778 -17.22 0.24 3.21
CA SER A 778 -16.22 0.95 2.39
C SER A 778 -14.88 0.22 2.24
N TYR A 779 -14.61 -0.81 3.03
CA TYR A 779 -13.33 -1.53 3.06
C TYR A 779 -13.46 -3.04 2.80
N SER A 780 -14.35 -3.45 1.90
CA SER A 780 -14.42 -4.83 1.43
C SER A 780 -13.08 -5.27 0.83
N PRO A 781 -12.57 -6.47 1.12
CA PRO A 781 -11.27 -6.93 0.64
C PRO A 781 -11.20 -7.16 -0.88
N PHE A 782 -12.33 -7.25 -1.56
CA PHE A 782 -12.43 -7.40 -3.02
C PHE A 782 -13.28 -6.30 -3.70
N GLY A 783 -13.52 -5.19 -3.00
CA GLY A 783 -14.35 -4.11 -3.49
C GLY A 783 -15.85 -4.41 -3.40
N MET A 784 -16.66 -3.61 -4.12
CA MET A 784 -18.12 -3.71 -4.09
C MET A 784 -18.75 -3.43 -5.45
N ASN A 785 -17.97 -3.44 -6.53
CA ASN A 785 -18.45 -2.95 -7.84
C ASN A 785 -19.08 -4.03 -8.71
N GLY A 786 -18.93 -5.32 -8.35
CA GLY A 786 -19.43 -6.46 -9.13
C GLY A 786 -18.47 -6.84 -10.27
N ALA A 787 -19.01 -7.45 -11.34
CA ALA A 787 -18.23 -7.92 -12.47
C ALA A 787 -17.68 -6.77 -13.32
N PHE A 788 -16.41 -6.91 -13.75
CA PHE A 788 -15.73 -5.99 -14.66
C PHE A 788 -15.30 -6.74 -15.92
N TYR A 789 -15.55 -6.20 -17.10
CA TYR A 789 -15.20 -6.81 -18.39
C TYR A 789 -14.24 -5.90 -19.16
N TYR A 790 -13.23 -6.51 -19.81
CA TYR A 790 -12.21 -5.75 -20.51
C TYR A 790 -11.74 -6.41 -21.82
N LEU A 791 -11.20 -5.57 -22.67
CA LEU A 791 -10.46 -5.92 -23.88
C LEU A 791 -9.05 -5.34 -23.75
N LYS A 792 -8.04 -6.11 -24.15
CA LYS A 792 -6.63 -5.70 -24.13
C LYS A 792 -5.98 -6.10 -25.46
N ALA A 793 -5.15 -5.22 -26.00
CA ALA A 793 -4.32 -5.49 -27.17
C ALA A 793 -2.88 -5.09 -26.83
N THR A 794 -1.95 -6.02 -27.02
CA THR A 794 -0.51 -5.81 -26.82
C THR A 794 0.21 -6.06 -28.14
N TYR A 795 1.05 -5.14 -28.57
CA TYR A 795 1.99 -5.28 -29.68
C TYR A 795 3.40 -5.38 -29.11
N SER A 796 4.17 -6.37 -29.52
CA SER A 796 5.56 -6.59 -29.07
C SER A 796 6.49 -6.60 -30.29
N TRP A 797 7.73 -6.10 -30.14
CA TRP A 797 8.73 -6.05 -31.22
C TRP A 797 10.11 -6.49 -30.75
#